data_9cd0ea87f7e304374af8d450eeb19916
#
_entry.id   9cd0ea87f7e304374af8d450eeb19916
#
_cell.length_a   1.000
_cell.length_b   1.000
_cell.length_c   1.000
_cell.angle_alpha   90.00
_cell.angle_beta   90.00
_cell.angle_gamma   90.00
#
_symmetry.space_group_name_H-M   'P 1'
#
loop_
_entity.id
_entity.type
_entity.pdbx_description
1 polymer ?
#
loop_
_entity_poly.entity_id
_entity_poly.type
_entity_poly.pdbx_seq_one_letter_code
_entity_poly.pdbx_strand_id
1 'polypeptide(L)'
;MLRSTCLNRWRLFPQCAVIGVIASIAITPLAFAEGDDAVADVIAETATPIISPYDSRDYRVLTLENGLNVLLVSDPEADKAAASMNVRVGSAQDPDDLQGLAHFLEHMLFLGTEPYPESDAYQRYISNNAGSHNAFTAQQDTNYFFDIEPSALPGALDRFSEFFLSPLFNADHLESERNIVHSEYMARIRDESRRENDVLNQLFNPDNPTTGFAVGSRETLASPPEGEATLRERVIDFYHQHYDANVMNLAIVAPQPLDQLEEWVAERFADIPDNDLSVPTIDAPLVDSDTLPRYIERQSLQDRRQVNFYFPVPDPTDDYRTKPTQVIAHLLGDEGEGSLLAVLRDAGLADGLSAGVGRGDGNEALFTISISLTPAGAERLDDIEATLFAAIEQLRNDGLSEWRYQEQADLNEQAFRFQQHGAPQQEATRLSMSLSRYSVEDVQYAAYRMDGPDAERQQAYLDALTPDNMLRFYSAPDVESDTVSPWFNAQWKEQTPDQPGQALGGLALPGPNPFIASDLTLLEGQDERPNLLVDTPSFSAWHMQDERFNTPKVEWRVSLQSPTASYSAEEAVLTRLLASWLNDSLNESLYPAWLAGQSFSAYPHARGMTLSFSGWRDGQTPLIEQALEQLAHAEISDSAFERVRYQLQREWRNAPQASLTGQASRTLGEALLTPQWSSAELLAASERFDRGHLEDFRQRFLADLYVDAMAVGNLDADLAREQTQLMRAKLKPRLTRDAIANLTPLAASEEHSVLHPHSSRDESLVLRYLQGRDQTPAEQATAMVIAQWLETPFYQQLRTEQQLGYIVNAGYSPLLEAPGIALMVQSPDVESGTIAERMDAFLDEASQRLEQLSDADLAPYRQAVHDQLRQRDTSLAGMANRYWQATALEDVRFDRRDKLAELVLNVSLEDIKALWPSLREHTLDIRFNPGDEPSDVSTYREERSALPKVRE
;
A
#
# COMPACT_ATOMS: atom_id res chain seq x y z
N MET A 1 11.99 0.56 10.78
CA MET A 1 10.95 0.32 9.78
C MET A 1 11.12 -1.08 9.18
N LEU A 2 10.69 -2.08 9.90
CA LEU A 2 10.53 -3.41 9.31
C LEU A 2 9.09 -3.47 8.79
N ARG A 3 8.85 -2.97 7.58
CA ARG A 3 7.69 -3.42 6.81
C ARG A 3 7.99 -4.85 6.43
N SER A 4 7.44 -5.77 7.23
CA SER A 4 7.14 -7.11 6.79
C SER A 4 6.50 -6.98 5.41
N THR A 5 7.13 -7.57 4.41
CA THR A 5 6.47 -7.88 3.14
C THR A 5 5.37 -8.90 3.43
N CYS A 6 4.27 -8.45 4.01
CA CYS A 6 3.00 -9.08 3.77
C CYS A 6 2.70 -8.84 2.30
N LEU A 7 2.59 -9.92 1.56
CA LEU A 7 2.05 -9.99 0.23
C LEU A 7 0.90 -9.00 0.10
N ASN A 8 1.10 -7.98 -0.75
CA ASN A 8 0.04 -7.10 -1.20
C ASN A 8 -1.01 -7.94 -1.92
N ARG A 9 -1.98 -8.45 -1.18
CA ARG A 9 -3.28 -8.79 -1.72
C ARG A 9 -4.20 -7.63 -1.37
N TRP A 10 -4.11 -6.57 -2.14
CA TRP A 10 -5.17 -5.57 -2.20
C TRP A 10 -6.33 -6.21 -2.93
N ARG A 11 -7.29 -6.69 -2.18
CA ARG A 11 -8.64 -6.93 -2.68
C ARG A 11 -9.54 -5.95 -1.95
N LEU A 12 -10.03 -5.01 -2.72
CA LEU A 12 -11.18 -4.18 -2.43
C LEU A 12 -12.37 -5.07 -2.12
N PHE A 13 -13.02 -4.87 -0.98
CA PHE A 13 -14.39 -5.33 -0.81
C PHE A 13 -15.22 -4.34 0.00
N PRO A 14 -16.47 -4.22 -0.42
CA PRO A 14 -17.48 -3.37 0.15
C PRO A 14 -18.34 -4.10 1.18
N GLN A 15 -19.24 -3.42 1.96
CA GLN A 15 -20.68 -3.66 1.76
C GLN A 15 -21.52 -3.47 3.00
N CYS A 16 -22.70 -3.34 2.95
CA CYS A 16 -24.01 -3.06 2.51
C CYS A 16 -25.07 -2.96 3.62
N ALA A 17 -25.99 -2.36 3.36
CA ALA A 17 -27.31 -1.78 3.54
C ALA A 17 -28.32 -2.46 4.49
N VAL A 18 -29.33 -1.78 4.96
CA VAL A 18 -30.79 -1.92 4.82
C VAL A 18 -31.64 -0.92 5.65
N ILE A 19 -32.48 -0.21 4.95
CA ILE A 19 -33.85 0.26 5.10
C ILE A 19 -34.49 0.35 6.51
N GLY A 20 -34.97 1.52 6.86
CA GLY A 20 -35.97 1.78 7.93
C GLY A 20 -36.77 3.06 7.73
N VAL A 21 -37.94 2.90 7.16
CA VAL A 21 -39.22 3.59 7.34
C VAL A 21 -39.26 5.03 7.85
N ILE A 22 -39.86 5.85 7.01
CA ILE A 22 -40.30 7.25 7.06
C ILE A 22 -41.33 7.52 8.15
N ALA A 23 -41.15 8.64 8.86
CA ALA A 23 -42.26 9.38 9.44
C ALA A 23 -42.03 10.89 9.25
N SER A 24 -42.84 11.50 8.41
CA SER A 24 -42.88 12.94 8.10
C SER A 24 -43.52 13.73 9.25
N ILE A 25 -42.85 14.76 9.73
CA ILE A 25 -43.49 15.85 10.45
C ILE A 25 -43.06 17.19 9.82
N ALA A 26 -44.02 17.86 9.26
CA ALA A 26 -43.87 19.22 8.70
C ALA A 26 -43.81 20.25 9.81
N ILE A 27 -42.83 21.12 9.81
CA ILE A 27 -42.86 22.40 10.56
C ILE A 27 -42.48 23.54 9.61
N THR A 28 -43.36 24.52 9.52
CA THR A 28 -43.28 25.74 8.73
C THR A 28 -42.19 26.71 9.21
N PRO A 29 -41.63 27.54 8.35
CA PRO A 29 -40.55 28.47 8.70
C PRO A 29 -41.03 29.78 9.29
N LEU A 30 -40.31 30.28 10.29
CA LEU A 30 -40.38 31.68 10.75
C LEU A 30 -39.19 32.43 10.14
N ALA A 31 -39.53 33.43 9.35
CA ALA A 31 -38.58 34.36 8.75
C ALA A 31 -37.97 35.27 9.83
N PHE A 32 -36.67 35.43 9.79
CA PHE A 32 -35.96 36.61 10.30
C PHE A 32 -35.11 37.22 9.19
N ALA A 33 -35.15 38.55 9.17
CA ALA A 33 -34.69 39.40 8.10
C ALA A 33 -33.14 39.64 8.09
N GLU A 34 -32.64 39.64 6.89
CA GLU A 34 -31.61 40.47 6.28
C GLU A 34 -30.48 41.05 7.16
N GLY A 35 -29.30 40.53 6.91
CA GLY A 35 -28.03 41.20 6.91
C GLY A 35 -27.35 40.85 5.61
N ASP A 36 -27.27 41.78 4.66
CA ASP A 36 -26.49 41.68 3.44
C ASP A 36 -24.99 41.62 3.78
N ASP A 37 -24.39 40.48 3.66
CA ASP A 37 -23.00 40.32 3.29
C ASP A 37 -22.95 39.16 2.29
N ALA A 38 -22.45 39.46 1.11
CA ALA A 38 -22.46 38.61 -0.05
C ALA A 38 -21.64 37.33 0.19
N VAL A 39 -22.31 36.23 0.53
CA VAL A 39 -21.82 34.88 0.19
C VAL A 39 -22.46 34.58 -1.14
N ALA A 40 -21.76 34.97 -2.20
CA ALA A 40 -22.12 34.60 -3.55
C ALA A 40 -21.62 33.18 -3.79
N ASP A 41 -22.34 32.46 -4.61
CA ASP A 41 -21.89 31.52 -5.64
C ASP A 41 -22.00 30.03 -5.31
N VAL A 42 -22.93 29.57 -4.46
CA VAL A 42 -23.36 28.16 -4.38
C VAL A 42 -24.70 28.00 -5.13
N ILE A 43 -24.70 27.23 -6.23
CA ILE A 43 -25.90 27.05 -7.07
C ILE A 43 -26.90 26.10 -6.43
N ALA A 44 -26.43 25.05 -5.75
CA ALA A 44 -27.30 24.06 -5.12
C ALA A 44 -26.59 23.29 -4.00
N GLU A 45 -27.20 23.12 -2.87
CA GLU A 45 -26.92 22.01 -1.95
C GLU A 45 -27.53 20.75 -2.57
N THR A 46 -26.66 19.79 -2.93
CA THR A 46 -27.08 18.53 -3.52
C THR A 46 -27.43 17.51 -2.43
N ALA A 47 -27.97 16.34 -2.81
CA ALA A 47 -28.38 15.29 -1.88
C ALA A 47 -27.28 14.93 -0.86
N THR A 48 -27.67 14.57 0.36
CA THR A 48 -26.73 14.11 1.40
C THR A 48 -26.27 12.69 1.10
N PRO A 49 -24.96 12.37 1.21
CA PRO A 49 -24.45 11.00 1.06
C PRO A 49 -25.08 10.01 2.04
N ILE A 50 -25.28 8.77 1.60
CA ILE A 50 -25.60 7.65 2.48
C ILE A 50 -24.34 7.31 3.26
N ILE A 51 -24.40 7.42 4.58
CA ILE A 51 -23.27 7.16 5.49
C ILE A 51 -23.57 5.99 6.42
N SER A 52 -22.49 5.39 6.99
CA SER A 52 -22.64 4.38 8.03
C SER A 52 -23.40 4.95 9.26
N PRO A 53 -24.26 4.16 9.92
CA PRO A 53 -24.93 4.59 11.15
C PRO A 53 -23.95 4.86 12.31
N TYR A 54 -22.69 4.46 12.20
CA TYR A 54 -21.63 4.70 13.16
C TYR A 54 -20.65 5.80 12.74
N ASP A 55 -20.86 6.42 11.56
CA ASP A 55 -20.11 7.58 11.13
C ASP A 55 -20.66 8.84 11.81
N SER A 56 -19.84 9.51 12.61
CA SER A 56 -20.22 10.71 13.37
C SER A 56 -19.85 12.03 12.69
N ARG A 57 -19.29 11.96 11.47
CA ARG A 57 -18.87 13.12 10.69
C ARG A 57 -20.04 13.78 9.99
N ASP A 58 -19.91 15.08 9.75
CA ASP A 58 -20.88 15.83 8.96
C ASP A 58 -20.41 15.96 7.51
N TYR A 59 -21.35 15.89 6.58
CA TYR A 59 -21.10 15.91 5.14
C TYR A 59 -21.91 16.99 4.44
N ARG A 60 -21.30 17.67 3.47
CA ARG A 60 -21.97 18.60 2.56
C ARG A 60 -21.43 18.42 1.15
N VAL A 61 -22.33 18.25 0.19
CA VAL A 61 -21.97 18.27 -1.23
C VAL A 61 -22.63 19.47 -1.88
N LEU A 62 -21.84 20.22 -2.62
CA LEU A 62 -22.27 21.43 -3.30
C LEU A 62 -21.60 21.56 -4.66
N THR A 63 -22.18 22.35 -5.54
CA THR A 63 -21.59 22.74 -6.81
C THR A 63 -21.46 24.25 -6.83
N LEU A 64 -20.27 24.77 -7.13
CA LEU A 64 -20.02 26.19 -7.27
C LEU A 64 -20.60 26.72 -8.60
N GLU A 65 -20.74 28.06 -8.73
CA GLU A 65 -21.24 28.67 -9.98
C GLU A 65 -20.41 28.35 -11.20
N ASN A 66 -19.11 28.08 -11.03
CA ASN A 66 -18.22 27.65 -12.10
C ASN A 66 -18.29 26.14 -12.41
N GLY A 67 -19.26 25.40 -11.87
CA GLY A 67 -19.44 23.99 -12.12
C GLY A 67 -18.56 23.04 -11.31
N LEU A 68 -17.66 23.53 -10.45
CA LEU A 68 -16.83 22.69 -9.60
C LEU A 68 -17.69 21.93 -8.59
N ASN A 69 -17.61 20.59 -8.59
CA ASN A 69 -18.26 19.77 -7.57
C ASN A 69 -17.37 19.66 -6.32
N VAL A 70 -17.97 19.87 -5.16
CA VAL A 70 -17.24 19.90 -3.89
C VAL A 70 -17.91 19.00 -2.87
N LEU A 71 -17.12 18.17 -2.19
CA LEU A 71 -17.53 17.38 -1.04
C LEU A 71 -16.74 17.81 0.19
N LEU A 72 -17.44 18.31 1.20
CA LEU A 72 -16.87 18.72 2.47
C LEU A 72 -17.21 17.70 3.56
N VAL A 73 -16.21 17.33 4.34
CA VAL A 73 -16.34 16.45 5.50
C VAL A 73 -15.80 17.17 6.73
N SER A 74 -16.67 17.43 7.69
CA SER A 74 -16.30 17.93 9.01
C SER A 74 -16.11 16.75 9.96
N ASP A 75 -14.86 16.51 10.35
CA ASP A 75 -14.46 15.48 11.30
C ASP A 75 -13.78 16.13 12.52
N PRO A 76 -14.53 16.46 13.59
CA PRO A 76 -13.97 17.14 14.76
C PRO A 76 -12.87 16.34 15.48
N GLU A 77 -12.72 15.06 15.17
CA GLU A 77 -11.70 14.20 15.76
C GLU A 77 -10.44 14.07 14.89
N ALA A 78 -10.44 14.63 13.68
CA ALA A 78 -9.29 14.56 12.80
C ALA A 78 -8.11 15.38 13.33
N ASP A 79 -6.95 14.75 13.44
CA ASP A 79 -5.70 15.42 13.85
C ASP A 79 -5.02 16.16 12.68
N LYS A 80 -5.44 15.88 11.46
CA LYS A 80 -4.99 16.54 10.23
C LYS A 80 -6.17 16.98 9.38
N ALA A 81 -5.96 17.97 8.55
CA ALA A 81 -6.84 18.34 7.46
C ALA A 81 -6.25 17.89 6.13
N ALA A 82 -7.08 17.58 5.15
CA ALA A 82 -6.66 17.17 3.82
C ALA A 82 -7.59 17.72 2.73
N ALA A 83 -7.03 17.94 1.55
CA ALA A 83 -7.79 18.21 0.35
C ALA A 83 -7.30 17.40 -0.82
N SER A 84 -8.20 17.07 -1.73
CA SER A 84 -7.91 16.37 -2.98
C SER A 84 -8.75 16.94 -4.11
N MET A 85 -8.09 17.27 -5.22
CA MET A 85 -8.71 17.68 -6.47
C MET A 85 -8.53 16.59 -7.51
N ASN A 86 -9.62 16.02 -8.01
CA ASN A 86 -9.62 15.08 -9.12
C ASN A 86 -10.05 15.82 -10.39
N VAL A 87 -9.17 15.81 -11.40
CA VAL A 87 -9.44 16.31 -12.74
C VAL A 87 -9.74 15.10 -13.63
N ARG A 88 -10.89 15.09 -14.33
CA ARG A 88 -11.33 13.97 -15.20
C ARG A 88 -10.62 13.97 -16.56
N VAL A 89 -9.31 14.07 -16.52
CA VAL A 89 -8.38 14.06 -17.64
C VAL A 89 -7.11 13.33 -17.22
N GLY A 90 -6.59 12.50 -18.09
CA GLY A 90 -5.38 11.72 -17.83
C GLY A 90 -4.61 11.44 -19.11
N SER A 91 -3.80 10.40 -19.10
CA SER A 91 -2.92 10.06 -20.24
C SER A 91 -3.68 9.65 -21.51
N ALA A 92 -4.96 9.29 -21.44
CA ALA A 92 -5.77 9.03 -22.62
C ALA A 92 -6.04 10.28 -23.47
N GLN A 93 -5.78 11.47 -22.95
CA GLN A 93 -5.88 12.75 -23.67
C GLN A 93 -4.53 13.23 -24.21
N ASP A 94 -3.45 12.48 -23.96
CA ASP A 94 -2.14 12.84 -24.52
C ASP A 94 -2.19 12.88 -26.05
N PRO A 95 -1.63 13.89 -26.70
CA PRO A 95 -1.47 13.89 -28.15
C PRO A 95 -0.56 12.74 -28.62
N ASP A 96 -0.88 12.13 -29.77
CA ASP A 96 -0.10 11.00 -30.31
C ASP A 96 1.40 11.30 -30.45
N ASP A 97 1.74 12.56 -30.74
CA ASP A 97 3.11 13.04 -30.95
C ASP A 97 3.78 13.50 -29.62
N LEU A 98 3.07 13.46 -28.48
CA LEU A 98 3.57 13.99 -27.21
C LEU A 98 3.08 13.17 -26.01
N GLN A 99 3.29 11.85 -26.06
CA GLN A 99 2.84 10.93 -25.04
C GLN A 99 3.55 11.14 -23.70
N GLY A 100 2.78 11.13 -22.59
CA GLY A 100 3.23 11.49 -21.26
C GLY A 100 3.05 12.96 -20.91
N LEU A 101 2.32 13.73 -21.75
CA LEU A 101 2.10 15.17 -21.52
C LEU A 101 1.25 15.43 -20.28
N ALA A 102 0.20 14.64 -20.03
CA ALA A 102 -0.63 14.76 -18.83
C ALA A 102 0.20 14.56 -17.55
N HIS A 103 1.06 13.56 -17.54
CA HIS A 103 1.98 13.30 -16.42
C HIS A 103 3.02 14.41 -16.26
N PHE A 104 3.52 14.94 -17.36
CA PHE A 104 4.44 16.07 -17.33
C PHE A 104 3.77 17.35 -16.82
N LEU A 105 2.51 17.62 -17.21
CA LEU A 105 1.71 18.71 -16.67
C LEU A 105 1.52 18.56 -15.15
N GLU A 106 1.27 17.33 -14.66
CA GLU A 106 1.18 17.04 -13.22
C GLU A 106 2.40 17.61 -12.48
N HIS A 107 3.62 17.31 -12.94
CA HIS A 107 4.87 17.81 -12.36
C HIS A 107 4.96 19.35 -12.41
N MET A 108 4.61 19.94 -13.54
CA MET A 108 4.76 21.37 -13.75
C MET A 108 3.88 22.25 -12.85
N LEU A 109 2.72 21.74 -12.40
CA LEU A 109 1.82 22.50 -11.52
C LEU A 109 2.39 22.74 -10.12
N PHE A 110 3.32 21.91 -9.64
CA PHE A 110 3.97 22.11 -8.35
C PHE A 110 5.05 23.21 -8.35
N LEU A 111 5.45 23.72 -9.51
CA LEU A 111 6.65 24.54 -9.69
C LEU A 111 6.41 26.05 -9.68
N GLY A 112 5.43 26.50 -8.92
CA GLY A 112 5.15 27.91 -8.67
C GLY A 112 3.92 28.43 -9.40
N THR A 113 3.30 29.39 -8.79
CA THR A 113 2.10 30.10 -9.23
C THR A 113 2.34 31.60 -9.17
N GLU A 114 1.47 32.42 -9.77
CA GLU A 114 1.68 33.89 -9.77
C GLU A 114 1.83 34.47 -8.36
N PRO A 115 0.99 34.13 -7.34
CA PRO A 115 1.18 34.60 -5.98
C PRO A 115 2.37 33.97 -5.24
N TYR A 116 2.79 32.76 -5.65
CA TYR A 116 3.84 31.97 -4.99
C TYR A 116 4.87 31.51 -6.02
N PRO A 117 5.74 32.45 -6.53
CA PRO A 117 6.57 32.16 -7.69
C PRO A 117 7.80 31.27 -7.41
N GLU A 118 8.19 31.04 -6.16
CA GLU A 118 9.27 30.12 -5.83
C GLU A 118 8.84 28.68 -6.09
N SER A 119 9.69 27.90 -6.74
CA SER A 119 9.37 26.53 -7.14
C SER A 119 9.12 25.57 -5.97
N ASP A 120 9.60 25.88 -4.77
CA ASP A 120 9.40 25.09 -3.55
C ASP A 120 8.37 25.69 -2.58
N ALA A 121 7.69 26.79 -2.96
CA ALA A 121 6.82 27.53 -2.04
C ALA A 121 5.68 26.68 -1.49
N TYR A 122 5.08 25.85 -2.33
CA TYR A 122 4.03 24.91 -1.93
C TYR A 122 4.57 23.81 -1.02
N GLN A 123 5.58 23.08 -1.47
CA GLN A 123 6.19 21.98 -0.73
C GLN A 123 6.69 22.44 0.64
N ARG A 124 7.39 23.57 0.69
CA ARG A 124 7.92 24.15 1.93
C ARG A 124 6.80 24.52 2.91
N TYR A 125 5.67 25.05 2.41
CA TYR A 125 4.54 25.36 3.27
C TYR A 125 3.93 24.11 3.87
N ILE A 126 3.67 23.08 3.05
CA ILE A 126 3.09 21.82 3.50
C ILE A 126 4.00 21.14 4.53
N SER A 127 5.28 20.94 4.21
CA SER A 127 6.24 20.25 5.10
C SER A 127 6.50 20.99 6.42
N ASN A 128 6.55 22.33 6.40
CA ASN A 128 6.73 23.13 7.61
C ASN A 128 5.53 23.09 8.57
N ASN A 129 4.36 22.66 8.08
CA ASN A 129 3.15 22.47 8.87
C ASN A 129 2.79 20.99 9.01
N ALA A 130 3.79 20.11 9.17
CA ALA A 130 3.65 18.66 9.40
C ALA A 130 2.83 17.94 8.32
N GLY A 131 2.72 18.50 7.11
CA GLY A 131 1.95 17.97 6.01
C GLY A 131 2.76 17.13 5.04
N SER A 132 2.04 16.46 4.16
CA SER A 132 2.55 15.75 2.99
C SER A 132 1.68 16.07 1.77
N HIS A 133 2.24 15.94 0.57
CA HIS A 133 1.52 16.14 -0.68
C HIS A 133 1.99 15.13 -1.71
N ASN A 134 1.14 14.83 -2.66
CA ASN A 134 1.48 14.05 -3.85
C ASN A 134 0.43 14.28 -4.95
N ALA A 135 0.67 13.68 -6.11
CA ALA A 135 -0.30 13.57 -7.19
C ALA A 135 -0.12 12.25 -7.93
N PHE A 136 -1.03 11.92 -8.81
CA PHE A 136 -0.87 10.85 -9.79
C PHE A 136 -1.68 11.11 -11.04
N THR A 137 -1.15 10.66 -12.17
CA THR A 137 -1.84 10.63 -13.46
C THR A 137 -2.20 9.20 -13.82
N ALA A 138 -3.50 8.94 -13.96
CA ALA A 138 -4.07 7.70 -14.47
C ALA A 138 -4.44 7.85 -15.96
N GLN A 139 -5.16 6.87 -16.52
CA GLN A 139 -5.58 6.94 -17.92
C GLN A 139 -6.61 8.05 -18.18
N GLN A 140 -7.56 8.25 -17.27
CA GLN A 140 -8.68 9.18 -17.42
C GLN A 140 -8.82 10.18 -16.27
N ASP A 141 -7.91 10.16 -15.31
CA ASP A 141 -7.93 11.02 -14.13
C ASP A 141 -6.53 11.50 -13.80
N THR A 142 -6.39 12.76 -13.36
CA THR A 142 -5.21 13.28 -12.67
C THR A 142 -5.67 13.81 -11.31
N ASN A 143 -5.03 13.37 -10.23
CA ASN A 143 -5.45 13.70 -8.88
C ASN A 143 -4.30 14.36 -8.12
N TYR A 144 -4.56 15.50 -7.49
CA TYR A 144 -3.64 16.27 -6.65
C TYR A 144 -4.17 16.25 -5.22
N PHE A 145 -3.31 15.99 -4.22
CA PHE A 145 -3.76 15.91 -2.85
C PHE A 145 -2.68 16.27 -1.84
N PHE A 146 -3.12 16.74 -0.67
CA PHE A 146 -2.24 17.00 0.47
C PHE A 146 -2.94 16.70 1.79
N ASP A 147 -2.15 16.51 2.85
CA ASP A 147 -2.59 16.66 4.23
C ASP A 147 -1.76 17.74 4.93
N ILE A 148 -2.28 18.30 6.03
CA ILE A 148 -1.61 19.36 6.76
C ILE A 148 -2.17 19.49 8.18
N GLU A 149 -1.43 20.14 9.09
CA GLU A 149 -1.96 20.62 10.36
C GLU A 149 -3.23 21.46 10.16
N PRO A 150 -4.34 21.20 10.87
CA PRO A 150 -5.63 21.88 10.64
C PRO A 150 -5.60 23.41 10.69
N SER A 151 -4.74 23.97 11.53
CA SER A 151 -4.59 25.43 11.66
C SER A 151 -3.96 26.08 10.42
N ALA A 152 -3.23 25.31 9.61
CA ALA A 152 -2.56 25.75 8.39
C ALA A 152 -3.39 25.49 7.12
N LEU A 153 -4.54 24.82 7.22
CA LEU A 153 -5.39 24.49 6.08
C LEU A 153 -5.74 25.69 5.19
N PRO A 154 -6.16 26.88 5.73
CA PRO A 154 -6.50 28.01 4.85
C PRO A 154 -5.37 28.45 3.94
N GLY A 155 -4.14 28.49 4.46
CA GLY A 155 -2.97 28.85 3.65
C GLY A 155 -2.52 27.75 2.69
N ALA A 156 -2.85 26.48 2.96
CA ALA A 156 -2.63 25.36 2.04
C ALA A 156 -3.64 25.41 0.90
N LEU A 157 -4.94 25.61 1.17
CA LEU A 157 -5.99 25.76 0.17
C LEU A 157 -5.73 26.95 -0.76
N ASP A 158 -5.24 28.06 -0.20
CA ASP A 158 -4.87 29.27 -0.95
C ASP A 158 -3.76 28.98 -2.00
N ARG A 159 -2.75 28.18 -1.63
CA ARG A 159 -1.68 27.76 -2.57
C ARG A 159 -2.14 26.68 -3.52
N PHE A 160 -3.01 25.79 -3.05
CA PHE A 160 -3.50 24.66 -3.83
C PHE A 160 -4.46 25.10 -4.94
N SER A 161 -5.35 26.04 -4.65
CA SER A 161 -6.26 26.61 -5.65
C SER A 161 -5.51 27.28 -6.81
N GLU A 162 -4.33 27.87 -6.54
CA GLU A 162 -3.53 28.54 -7.55
C GLU A 162 -2.95 27.61 -8.61
N PHE A 163 -2.89 26.29 -8.37
CA PHE A 163 -2.57 25.30 -9.42
C PHE A 163 -3.59 25.34 -10.56
N PHE A 164 -4.82 25.69 -10.26
CA PHE A 164 -5.96 25.71 -11.18
C PHE A 164 -6.36 27.13 -11.62
N LEU A 165 -5.74 28.16 -11.00
CA LEU A 165 -6.00 29.57 -11.30
C LEU A 165 -4.86 30.22 -12.10
N SER A 166 -3.62 30.11 -11.64
CA SER A 166 -2.51 30.90 -12.17
C SER A 166 -1.15 30.20 -12.13
N PRO A 167 -1.03 28.94 -12.66
CA PRO A 167 0.25 28.25 -12.72
C PRO A 167 1.24 28.96 -13.67
N LEU A 168 2.51 29.06 -13.26
CA LEU A 168 3.51 29.79 -14.04
C LEU A 168 4.08 29.00 -15.22
N PHE A 169 4.08 27.66 -15.16
CA PHE A 169 4.76 26.83 -16.16
C PHE A 169 6.17 27.34 -16.46
N ASN A 170 6.98 27.50 -15.41
CA ASN A 170 8.24 28.19 -15.48
C ASN A 170 9.19 27.50 -16.47
N ALA A 171 9.62 28.24 -17.49
CA ALA A 171 10.49 27.76 -18.55
C ALA A 171 11.86 27.29 -18.03
N ASP A 172 12.35 27.86 -16.93
CA ASP A 172 13.64 27.49 -16.35
C ASP A 172 13.65 26.08 -15.74
N HIS A 173 12.49 25.53 -15.40
CA HIS A 173 12.34 24.19 -14.83
C HIS A 173 11.92 23.12 -15.85
N LEU A 174 11.53 23.49 -17.05
CA LEU A 174 10.97 22.57 -18.04
C LEU A 174 11.91 21.40 -18.37
N GLU A 175 13.18 21.71 -18.65
CA GLU A 175 14.20 20.69 -18.98
C GLU A 175 14.56 19.80 -17.77
N SER A 176 14.57 20.37 -16.56
CA SER A 176 14.81 19.59 -15.35
C SER A 176 13.68 18.61 -15.10
N GLU A 177 12.41 19.03 -15.21
CA GLU A 177 11.27 18.14 -15.00
C GLU A 177 11.15 17.09 -16.10
N ARG A 178 11.45 17.43 -17.35
CA ARG A 178 11.54 16.43 -18.42
C ARG A 178 12.57 15.34 -18.11
N ASN A 179 13.71 15.72 -17.53
CA ASN A 179 14.73 14.77 -17.08
C ASN A 179 14.26 13.95 -15.88
N ILE A 180 13.49 14.52 -14.96
CA ILE A 180 12.91 13.82 -13.81
C ILE A 180 11.90 12.79 -14.27
N VAL A 181 10.95 13.15 -15.14
CA VAL A 181 9.98 12.20 -15.73
C VAL A 181 10.69 11.06 -16.46
N HIS A 182 11.73 11.37 -17.24
CA HIS A 182 12.53 10.33 -17.88
C HIS A 182 13.22 9.41 -16.88
N SER A 183 13.75 9.95 -15.80
CA SER A 183 14.39 9.16 -14.73
C SER A 183 13.38 8.26 -14.03
N GLU A 184 12.15 8.72 -13.81
CA GLU A 184 11.06 7.91 -13.28
C GLU A 184 10.65 6.76 -14.21
N TYR A 185 10.60 7.03 -15.53
CA TYR A 185 10.42 5.98 -16.53
C TYR A 185 11.54 4.94 -16.45
N MET A 186 12.80 5.37 -16.44
CA MET A 186 13.96 4.47 -16.37
C MET A 186 13.95 3.65 -15.08
N ALA A 187 13.57 4.22 -13.96
CA ALA A 187 13.42 3.52 -12.69
C ALA A 187 12.44 2.34 -12.74
N ARG A 188 11.47 2.42 -13.62
CA ARG A 188 10.40 1.43 -13.76
C ARG A 188 10.56 0.51 -14.97
N ILE A 189 11.66 0.64 -15.74
CA ILE A 189 11.92 -0.14 -16.96
C ILE A 189 11.91 -1.67 -16.71
N ARG A 190 12.20 -2.09 -15.48
CA ARG A 190 12.21 -3.50 -15.03
C ARG A 190 10.99 -3.90 -14.22
N ASP A 191 9.98 -3.05 -14.12
CA ASP A 191 8.72 -3.37 -13.44
C ASP A 191 7.90 -4.37 -14.26
N GLU A 192 7.59 -5.51 -13.68
CA GLU A 192 6.93 -6.62 -14.38
C GLU A 192 5.52 -6.25 -14.87
N SER A 193 4.78 -5.46 -14.08
CA SER A 193 3.43 -5.05 -14.47
C SER A 193 3.45 -4.06 -15.62
N ARG A 194 4.42 -3.12 -15.63
CA ARG A 194 4.60 -2.18 -16.74
C ARG A 194 5.07 -2.87 -18.02
N ARG A 195 5.96 -3.85 -17.87
CA ARG A 195 6.42 -4.70 -18.98
C ARG A 195 5.28 -5.51 -19.57
N GLU A 196 4.39 -6.03 -18.75
CA GLU A 196 3.19 -6.74 -19.18
C GLU A 196 2.22 -5.80 -19.91
N ASN A 197 1.92 -4.64 -19.33
CA ASN A 197 1.06 -3.63 -19.93
C ASN A 197 1.61 -3.10 -21.28
N ASP A 198 2.93 -2.97 -21.42
CA ASP A 198 3.55 -2.55 -22.67
C ASP A 198 3.35 -3.57 -23.80
N VAL A 199 3.36 -4.87 -23.48
CA VAL A 199 2.99 -5.92 -24.43
C VAL A 199 1.49 -5.88 -24.73
N LEU A 200 0.64 -5.79 -23.72
CA LEU A 200 -0.82 -5.72 -23.88
C LEU A 200 -1.24 -4.54 -24.76
N ASN A 201 -0.63 -3.36 -24.57
CA ASN A 201 -0.91 -2.18 -25.38
C ASN A 201 -0.62 -2.37 -26.87
N GLN A 202 0.34 -3.24 -27.24
CA GLN A 202 0.59 -3.58 -28.64
C GLN A 202 -0.41 -4.59 -29.21
N LEU A 203 -1.10 -5.34 -28.36
CA LEU A 203 -2.08 -6.35 -28.75
C LEU A 203 -3.50 -5.79 -28.84
N PHE A 204 -3.73 -4.67 -28.19
CA PHE A 204 -5.02 -4.01 -28.10
C PHE A 204 -5.27 -3.10 -29.32
N ASN A 205 -6.48 -2.58 -29.40
CA ASN A 205 -6.89 -1.69 -30.47
C ASN A 205 -6.06 -0.37 -30.44
N PRO A 206 -5.27 -0.08 -31.48
CA PRO A 206 -4.44 1.12 -31.50
C PRO A 206 -5.26 2.43 -31.57
N ASP A 207 -6.53 2.37 -31.97
CA ASP A 207 -7.41 3.53 -31.98
C ASP A 207 -7.99 3.86 -30.59
N ASN A 208 -7.76 2.98 -29.59
CA ASN A 208 -8.16 3.24 -28.20
C ASN A 208 -7.05 4.06 -27.50
N PRO A 209 -7.35 5.28 -27.03
CA PRO A 209 -6.32 6.20 -26.52
C PRO A 209 -5.64 5.71 -25.23
N THR A 210 -6.22 4.75 -24.52
CA THR A 210 -5.62 4.20 -23.31
C THR A 210 -4.45 3.26 -23.58
N THR A 211 -4.17 2.93 -24.83
CA THR A 211 -3.05 2.06 -25.23
C THR A 211 -1.73 2.82 -25.41
N GLY A 212 -1.73 4.14 -25.27
CA GLY A 212 -0.57 5.01 -25.39
C GLY A 212 0.46 4.82 -24.26
N PHE A 213 1.64 5.44 -24.42
CA PHE A 213 2.72 5.45 -23.43
C PHE A 213 2.51 6.58 -22.41
N ALA A 214 1.92 6.28 -21.28
CA ALA A 214 1.45 7.26 -20.30
C ALA A 214 2.55 7.92 -19.43
N VAL A 215 3.77 7.36 -19.38
CA VAL A 215 4.79 7.84 -18.42
C VAL A 215 5.48 9.11 -18.90
N GLY A 216 5.79 9.17 -20.16
CA GLY A 216 6.65 10.19 -20.76
C GLY A 216 8.14 9.84 -20.68
N SER A 217 8.89 10.36 -21.62
CA SER A 217 10.34 10.19 -21.72
C SER A 217 11.00 11.40 -22.35
N ARG A 218 12.34 11.46 -22.37
CA ARG A 218 13.05 12.50 -23.15
C ARG A 218 12.73 12.46 -24.65
N GLU A 219 12.32 11.31 -25.16
CA GLU A 219 11.97 11.12 -26.58
C GLU A 219 10.55 11.57 -26.86
N THR A 220 9.58 11.12 -26.05
CA THR A 220 8.16 11.44 -26.25
C THR A 220 7.83 12.89 -25.87
N LEU A 221 8.56 13.49 -24.91
CA LEU A 221 8.45 14.89 -24.49
C LEU A 221 9.55 15.76 -25.15
N ALA A 222 10.01 15.40 -26.34
CA ALA A 222 11.03 16.16 -27.05
C ALA A 222 10.51 17.55 -27.43
N SER A 223 11.39 18.55 -27.44
CA SER A 223 11.04 19.87 -27.98
C SER A 223 10.74 19.76 -29.47
N PRO A 224 9.61 20.30 -29.95
CA PRO A 224 9.24 20.25 -31.36
C PRO A 224 10.26 20.95 -32.26
N PRO A 225 10.27 20.66 -33.56
CA PRO A 225 11.14 21.34 -34.52
C PRO A 225 10.97 22.87 -34.53
N GLU A 226 12.01 23.60 -34.94
CA GLU A 226 12.00 25.07 -35.03
C GLU A 226 10.85 25.57 -35.94
N GLY A 227 9.99 26.39 -35.36
CA GLY A 227 8.80 26.95 -36.04
C GLY A 227 7.48 26.27 -35.68
N GLU A 228 7.49 25.24 -34.83
CA GLU A 228 6.31 24.66 -34.19
C GLU A 228 6.16 25.20 -32.78
N ALA A 229 4.98 24.93 -32.14
CA ALA A 229 4.74 25.29 -30.73
C ALA A 229 5.72 24.57 -29.81
N THR A 230 6.36 25.30 -28.92
CA THR A 230 7.32 24.74 -27.95
C THR A 230 6.62 23.76 -26.97
N LEU A 231 7.39 22.89 -26.32
CA LEU A 231 6.85 21.99 -25.30
C LEU A 231 6.09 22.78 -24.22
N ARG A 232 6.60 23.94 -23.80
CA ARG A 232 5.91 24.81 -22.83
C ARG A 232 4.56 25.30 -23.37
N GLU A 233 4.49 25.76 -24.60
CA GLU A 233 3.23 26.18 -25.20
C GLU A 233 2.25 25.01 -25.31
N ARG A 234 2.72 23.82 -25.66
CA ARG A 234 1.89 22.59 -25.69
C ARG A 234 1.35 22.20 -24.31
N VAL A 235 2.14 22.33 -23.25
CA VAL A 235 1.69 22.13 -21.86
C VAL A 235 0.60 23.13 -21.50
N ILE A 236 0.79 24.41 -21.82
CA ILE A 236 -0.18 25.49 -21.55
C ILE A 236 -1.47 25.26 -22.37
N ASP A 237 -1.33 24.87 -23.62
CA ASP A 237 -2.49 24.58 -24.49
C ASP A 237 -3.27 23.37 -23.94
N PHE A 238 -2.59 22.30 -23.51
CA PHE A 238 -3.20 21.13 -22.92
C PHE A 238 -3.92 21.47 -21.61
N TYR A 239 -3.29 22.26 -20.75
CA TYR A 239 -3.91 22.76 -19.53
C TYR A 239 -5.20 23.52 -19.81
N HIS A 240 -5.19 24.51 -20.72
CA HIS A 240 -6.39 25.28 -21.07
C HIS A 240 -7.47 24.50 -21.82
N GLN A 241 -7.12 23.38 -22.45
CA GLN A 241 -8.06 22.52 -23.16
C GLN A 241 -8.75 21.52 -22.24
N HIS A 242 -8.15 21.19 -21.09
CA HIS A 242 -8.57 20.05 -20.29
C HIS A 242 -8.81 20.37 -18.80
N TYR A 243 -8.28 21.48 -18.28
CA TYR A 243 -8.41 21.86 -16.89
C TYR A 243 -9.45 22.97 -16.73
N ASP A 244 -10.65 22.57 -16.36
CA ASP A 244 -11.82 23.43 -16.24
C ASP A 244 -12.63 23.02 -15.01
N ALA A 245 -13.23 23.96 -14.31
CA ALA A 245 -13.91 23.70 -13.04
C ALA A 245 -15.00 22.61 -13.16
N ASN A 246 -15.75 22.58 -14.24
CA ASN A 246 -16.85 21.63 -14.45
C ASN A 246 -16.41 20.18 -14.70
N VAL A 247 -15.13 19.92 -14.96
CA VAL A 247 -14.56 18.57 -15.05
C VAL A 247 -13.71 18.21 -13.85
N MET A 248 -13.78 19.02 -12.78
CA MET A 248 -13.03 18.82 -11.53
C MET A 248 -13.95 18.46 -10.37
N ASN A 249 -13.42 17.72 -9.41
CA ASN A 249 -14.10 17.33 -8.18
C ASN A 249 -13.17 17.53 -6.98
N LEU A 250 -13.54 18.40 -6.07
CA LEU A 250 -12.79 18.72 -4.86
C LEU A 250 -13.39 17.97 -3.65
N ALA A 251 -12.55 17.34 -2.85
CA ALA A 251 -12.95 16.82 -1.55
C ALA A 251 -12.05 17.39 -0.44
N ILE A 252 -12.66 17.83 0.66
CA ILE A 252 -11.93 18.32 1.84
C ILE A 252 -12.40 17.54 3.06
N VAL A 253 -11.46 17.02 3.84
CA VAL A 253 -11.68 16.34 5.13
C VAL A 253 -10.92 17.10 6.20
N ALA A 254 -11.63 17.70 7.17
CA ALA A 254 -10.99 18.57 8.15
C ALA A 254 -11.82 18.69 9.44
N PRO A 255 -11.20 19.07 10.59
CA PRO A 255 -11.95 19.26 11.84
C PRO A 255 -12.80 20.53 11.87
N GLN A 256 -12.66 21.44 10.92
CA GLN A 256 -13.43 22.67 10.87
C GLN A 256 -14.90 22.41 10.54
N PRO A 257 -15.82 23.27 11.04
CA PRO A 257 -17.24 23.20 10.69
C PRO A 257 -17.48 23.38 9.18
N LEU A 258 -18.52 22.71 8.65
CA LEU A 258 -18.84 22.74 7.22
C LEU A 258 -19.01 24.18 6.68
N ASP A 259 -19.65 25.08 7.43
CA ASP A 259 -19.87 26.48 6.99
C ASP A 259 -18.52 27.21 6.76
N GLN A 260 -17.52 26.92 7.59
CA GLN A 260 -16.18 27.51 7.45
C GLN A 260 -15.44 26.93 6.26
N LEU A 261 -15.56 25.60 6.03
CA LEU A 261 -14.97 24.94 4.87
C LEU A 261 -15.58 25.47 3.57
N GLU A 262 -16.89 25.64 3.54
CA GLU A 262 -17.62 26.19 2.39
C GLU A 262 -17.17 27.65 2.09
N GLU A 263 -17.06 28.51 3.10
CA GLU A 263 -16.55 29.87 2.95
C GLU A 263 -15.14 29.86 2.32
N TRP A 264 -14.23 29.02 2.81
CA TRP A 264 -12.87 28.93 2.28
C TRP A 264 -12.81 28.41 0.85
N VAL A 265 -13.69 27.48 0.50
CA VAL A 265 -13.79 26.96 -0.87
C VAL A 265 -14.35 28.01 -1.82
N ALA A 266 -15.45 28.68 -1.45
CA ALA A 266 -16.05 29.73 -2.25
C ALA A 266 -15.08 30.90 -2.52
N GLU A 267 -14.28 31.30 -1.49
CA GLU A 267 -13.29 32.38 -1.64
C GLU A 267 -12.13 32.03 -2.59
N ARG A 268 -11.76 30.75 -2.72
CA ARG A 268 -10.50 30.34 -3.37
C ARG A 268 -10.68 29.60 -4.67
N PHE A 269 -11.80 28.91 -4.87
CA PHE A 269 -11.99 28.05 -6.03
C PHE A 269 -13.08 28.54 -7.00
N ALA A 270 -13.83 29.60 -6.65
CA ALA A 270 -14.91 30.10 -7.49
C ALA A 270 -14.42 30.75 -8.80
N ASP A 271 -13.20 31.27 -8.81
CA ASP A 271 -12.60 31.93 -9.98
C ASP A 271 -11.88 30.97 -10.94
N ILE A 272 -11.87 29.63 -10.65
CA ILE A 272 -11.35 28.64 -11.59
C ILE A 272 -12.19 28.74 -12.89
N PRO A 273 -11.55 28.80 -14.07
CA PRO A 273 -12.27 28.93 -15.35
C PRO A 273 -13.32 27.84 -15.56
N ASP A 274 -14.46 28.26 -16.14
CA ASP A 274 -15.51 27.38 -16.63
C ASP A 274 -15.79 27.72 -18.10
N ASN A 275 -15.41 26.82 -18.98
CA ASN A 275 -15.64 26.93 -20.41
C ASN A 275 -16.65 25.88 -20.91
N ASP A 276 -17.38 25.22 -19.98
CA ASP A 276 -18.39 24.18 -20.24
C ASP A 276 -17.78 22.98 -21.03
N LEU A 277 -16.63 22.52 -20.58
CA LEU A 277 -15.97 21.35 -21.19
C LEU A 277 -16.77 20.06 -20.96
N SER A 278 -16.76 19.20 -21.96
CA SER A 278 -17.30 17.84 -21.82
C SER A 278 -16.25 16.92 -21.24
N VAL A 279 -16.63 16.07 -20.29
CA VAL A 279 -15.76 14.98 -19.84
C VAL A 279 -15.43 14.09 -21.05
N PRO A 280 -14.15 13.81 -21.32
CA PRO A 280 -13.78 12.94 -22.44
C PRO A 280 -14.37 11.53 -22.29
N THR A 281 -14.93 11.00 -23.36
CA THR A 281 -15.42 9.61 -23.45
C THR A 281 -14.60 8.83 -24.47
N ILE A 282 -14.48 7.52 -24.27
CA ILE A 282 -13.77 6.62 -25.16
C ILE A 282 -14.80 5.73 -25.87
N ASP A 283 -14.93 5.88 -27.18
CA ASP A 283 -15.86 5.11 -28.00
C ASP A 283 -15.20 3.89 -28.67
N ALA A 284 -13.89 3.93 -28.89
CA ALA A 284 -13.14 2.84 -29.51
C ALA A 284 -13.07 1.65 -28.54
N PRO A 285 -13.36 0.42 -28.96
CA PRO A 285 -13.21 -0.76 -28.09
C PRO A 285 -11.74 -0.91 -27.66
N LEU A 286 -11.52 -1.41 -26.46
CA LEU A 286 -10.17 -1.64 -25.92
C LEU A 286 -9.48 -2.78 -26.67
N VAL A 287 -10.22 -3.82 -27.03
CA VAL A 287 -9.70 -4.98 -27.77
C VAL A 287 -10.48 -5.15 -29.08
N ASP A 288 -9.78 -5.38 -30.17
CA ASP A 288 -10.41 -5.79 -31.44
C ASP A 288 -10.79 -7.28 -31.34
N SER A 289 -12.07 -7.56 -31.17
CA SER A 289 -12.60 -8.92 -30.98
C SER A 289 -12.31 -9.85 -32.16
N ASP A 290 -12.13 -9.32 -33.38
CA ASP A 290 -11.78 -10.13 -34.57
C ASP A 290 -10.35 -10.71 -34.46
N THR A 291 -9.52 -10.22 -33.52
CA THR A 291 -8.16 -10.70 -33.29
C THR A 291 -8.08 -11.84 -32.26
N LEU A 292 -9.16 -12.16 -31.55
CA LEU A 292 -9.20 -13.21 -30.55
C LEU A 292 -9.62 -14.56 -31.15
N PRO A 293 -9.25 -15.70 -30.54
CA PRO A 293 -8.40 -15.82 -29.34
C PRO A 293 -6.93 -15.62 -29.64
N ARG A 294 -6.18 -15.15 -28.63
CA ARG A 294 -4.71 -14.97 -28.71
C ARG A 294 -3.99 -15.68 -27.58
N TYR A 295 -2.79 -16.16 -27.86
CA TYR A 295 -1.93 -16.86 -26.90
C TYR A 295 -0.56 -16.23 -26.88
N ILE A 296 -0.23 -15.56 -25.80
CA ILE A 296 0.99 -14.76 -25.63
C ILE A 296 1.88 -15.39 -24.56
N GLU A 297 3.15 -15.46 -24.83
CA GLU A 297 4.20 -15.87 -23.91
C GLU A 297 5.20 -14.74 -23.74
N ARG A 298 5.45 -14.32 -22.49
CA ARG A 298 6.36 -13.22 -22.15
C ARG A 298 7.48 -13.69 -21.23
N GLN A 299 8.69 -13.26 -21.49
CA GLN A 299 9.81 -13.49 -20.58
C GLN A 299 9.72 -12.56 -19.36
N SER A 300 9.62 -13.15 -18.16
CA SER A 300 9.73 -12.41 -16.89
C SER A 300 11.20 -12.25 -16.49
N LEU A 301 11.52 -11.15 -15.80
CA LEU A 301 12.85 -10.92 -15.22
C LEU A 301 13.00 -11.63 -13.87
N GLN A 302 11.88 -11.88 -13.21
CA GLN A 302 11.82 -12.59 -11.93
C GLN A 302 11.54 -14.08 -12.13
N ASP A 303 11.99 -14.91 -11.19
CA ASP A 303 11.53 -16.31 -11.10
C ASP A 303 10.06 -16.32 -10.67
N ARG A 304 9.19 -16.11 -11.65
CA ARG A 304 7.73 -16.08 -11.49
C ARG A 304 7.10 -16.72 -12.72
N ARG A 305 6.24 -17.69 -12.48
CA ARG A 305 5.40 -18.30 -13.52
C ARG A 305 3.96 -17.95 -13.26
N GLN A 306 3.33 -17.34 -14.22
CA GLN A 306 1.93 -16.89 -14.11
C GLN A 306 1.24 -17.01 -15.45
N VAL A 307 -0.01 -17.41 -15.44
CA VAL A 307 -0.91 -17.29 -16.59
C VAL A 307 -2.07 -16.39 -16.24
N ASN A 308 -2.31 -15.40 -17.10
CA ASN A 308 -3.48 -14.51 -17.05
C ASN A 308 -4.40 -14.84 -18.22
N PHE A 309 -5.69 -14.95 -17.94
CA PHE A 309 -6.75 -15.06 -18.93
C PHE A 309 -7.53 -13.75 -18.92
N TYR A 310 -7.47 -13.01 -20.01
CA TYR A 310 -8.15 -11.73 -20.20
C TYR A 310 -9.35 -11.93 -21.12
N PHE A 311 -10.50 -11.44 -20.69
CA PHE A 311 -11.74 -11.47 -21.47
C PHE A 311 -12.25 -10.04 -21.58
N PRO A 312 -12.33 -9.47 -22.80
CA PRO A 312 -13.03 -8.21 -23.01
C PRO A 312 -14.50 -8.35 -22.63
N VAL A 313 -14.97 -7.41 -21.81
CA VAL A 313 -16.35 -7.34 -21.33
C VAL A 313 -16.81 -5.88 -21.33
N PRO A 314 -18.13 -5.60 -21.40
CA PRO A 314 -18.61 -4.25 -21.17
C PRO A 314 -18.10 -3.70 -19.84
N ASP A 315 -17.74 -2.40 -19.76
CA ASP A 315 -17.27 -1.80 -18.51
C ASP A 315 -18.38 -1.86 -17.44
N PRO A 316 -18.10 -2.43 -16.24
CA PRO A 316 -19.11 -2.61 -15.21
C PRO A 316 -19.29 -1.39 -14.30
N THR A 317 -18.72 -0.24 -14.60
CA THR A 317 -18.78 0.96 -13.75
C THR A 317 -20.23 1.37 -13.48
N ASP A 318 -21.09 1.33 -14.47
CA ASP A 318 -22.52 1.65 -14.32
C ASP A 318 -23.33 0.56 -13.58
N ASP A 319 -22.80 -0.65 -13.49
CA ASP A 319 -23.42 -1.78 -12.79
C ASP A 319 -23.11 -1.84 -11.29
N TYR A 320 -22.53 -0.74 -10.72
CA TYR A 320 -22.10 -0.70 -9.32
C TYR A 320 -23.19 -1.01 -8.30
N ARG A 321 -24.46 -0.88 -8.68
CA ARG A 321 -25.62 -1.16 -7.81
C ARG A 321 -25.96 -2.65 -7.72
N THR A 322 -25.66 -3.43 -8.74
CA THR A 322 -25.98 -4.85 -8.80
C THR A 322 -24.76 -5.77 -8.81
N LYS A 323 -23.59 -5.23 -9.13
CA LYS A 323 -22.25 -5.85 -9.07
C LYS A 323 -22.16 -7.25 -9.71
N PRO A 324 -22.65 -7.46 -10.93
CA PRO A 324 -22.69 -8.78 -11.56
C PRO A 324 -21.29 -9.39 -11.73
N THR A 325 -20.30 -8.60 -12.15
CA THR A 325 -18.91 -9.04 -12.33
C THR A 325 -18.25 -9.42 -11.01
N GLN A 326 -18.59 -8.74 -9.90
CA GLN A 326 -18.03 -9.04 -8.59
C GLN A 326 -18.51 -10.41 -8.08
N VAL A 327 -19.78 -10.76 -8.31
CA VAL A 327 -20.31 -12.07 -7.94
C VAL A 327 -19.63 -13.20 -8.74
N ILE A 328 -19.45 -13.00 -10.05
CA ILE A 328 -18.73 -13.94 -10.90
C ILE A 328 -17.28 -14.08 -10.43
N ALA A 329 -16.61 -12.98 -10.19
CA ALA A 329 -15.24 -12.95 -9.73
C ALA A 329 -15.05 -13.64 -8.36
N HIS A 330 -16.00 -13.44 -7.44
CA HIS A 330 -16.00 -14.12 -6.15
C HIS A 330 -16.04 -15.64 -6.29
N LEU A 331 -16.90 -16.18 -7.16
CA LEU A 331 -17.05 -17.62 -7.34
C LEU A 331 -15.88 -18.25 -8.10
N LEU A 332 -15.36 -17.58 -9.14
CA LEU A 332 -14.17 -18.06 -9.88
C LEU A 332 -12.87 -17.89 -9.09
N GLY A 333 -12.81 -16.89 -8.25
CA GLY A 333 -11.66 -16.59 -7.40
C GLY A 333 -11.71 -17.23 -6.01
N ASP A 334 -12.69 -18.10 -5.73
CA ASP A 334 -12.79 -18.83 -4.47
C ASP A 334 -11.56 -19.72 -4.25
N GLU A 335 -11.12 -19.82 -3.00
CA GLU A 335 -9.96 -20.61 -2.60
C GLU A 335 -10.33 -21.77 -1.64
N GLY A 336 -11.63 -21.94 -1.36
CA GLY A 336 -12.16 -23.01 -0.50
C GLY A 336 -12.20 -24.38 -1.19
N GLU A 337 -12.70 -25.37 -0.46
CA GLU A 337 -12.78 -26.76 -0.91
C GLU A 337 -13.57 -26.89 -2.23
N GLY A 338 -12.98 -27.58 -3.21
CA GLY A 338 -13.59 -27.78 -4.53
C GLY A 338 -13.50 -26.61 -5.49
N SER A 339 -12.92 -25.48 -5.08
CA SER A 339 -12.67 -24.33 -5.94
C SER A 339 -11.69 -24.63 -7.08
N LEU A 340 -11.65 -23.77 -8.09
CA LEU A 340 -10.67 -23.88 -9.17
C LEU A 340 -9.23 -23.92 -8.62
N LEU A 341 -8.90 -23.03 -7.65
CA LEU A 341 -7.58 -23.04 -7.04
C LEU A 341 -7.31 -24.35 -6.26
N ALA A 342 -8.26 -24.83 -5.46
CA ALA A 342 -8.09 -26.06 -4.68
C ALA A 342 -7.77 -27.27 -5.59
N VAL A 343 -8.53 -27.43 -6.68
CA VAL A 343 -8.30 -28.50 -7.68
C VAL A 343 -6.93 -28.40 -8.34
N LEU A 344 -6.50 -27.19 -8.70
CA LEU A 344 -5.18 -26.97 -9.29
C LEU A 344 -4.03 -27.19 -8.28
N ARG A 345 -4.23 -26.80 -7.01
CA ARG A 345 -3.25 -27.02 -5.91
C ARG A 345 -3.10 -28.50 -5.59
N ASP A 346 -4.19 -29.25 -5.53
CA ASP A 346 -4.16 -30.70 -5.29
C ASP A 346 -3.45 -31.46 -6.41
N ALA A 347 -3.58 -30.96 -7.66
CA ALA A 347 -2.83 -31.49 -8.81
C ALA A 347 -1.38 -30.99 -8.85
N GLY A 348 -0.96 -30.11 -7.94
CA GLY A 348 0.38 -29.52 -7.87
C GLY A 348 0.70 -28.51 -8.96
N LEU A 349 -0.31 -27.88 -9.60
CA LEU A 349 -0.15 -27.02 -10.77
C LEU A 349 -0.12 -25.53 -10.44
N ALA A 350 -0.81 -25.11 -9.35
CA ALA A 350 -0.92 -23.71 -8.97
C ALA A 350 -0.62 -23.51 -7.48
N ASP A 351 -0.23 -22.27 -7.12
CA ASP A 351 -0.04 -21.83 -5.75
C ASP A 351 -0.86 -20.59 -5.37
N GLY A 352 -1.59 -20.01 -6.33
CA GLY A 352 -2.49 -18.88 -6.09
C GLY A 352 -3.38 -18.59 -7.30
N LEU A 353 -4.52 -17.97 -7.05
CA LEU A 353 -5.49 -17.57 -8.06
C LEU A 353 -6.14 -16.25 -7.66
N SER A 354 -6.48 -15.43 -8.65
CA SER A 354 -7.36 -14.28 -8.47
C SER A 354 -8.24 -14.08 -9.69
N ALA A 355 -9.47 -13.60 -9.46
CA ALA A 355 -10.39 -13.23 -10.52
C ALA A 355 -10.98 -11.85 -10.23
N GLY A 356 -11.26 -11.06 -11.27
CA GLY A 356 -11.86 -9.73 -11.13
C GLY A 356 -11.82 -8.94 -12.41
N VAL A 357 -12.49 -7.79 -12.39
CA VAL A 357 -12.33 -6.79 -13.46
C VAL A 357 -11.08 -5.96 -13.14
N GLY A 358 -10.20 -5.88 -14.11
CA GLY A 358 -8.98 -5.09 -14.04
C GLY A 358 -9.10 -3.77 -14.83
N ARG A 359 -8.29 -3.63 -15.88
CA ARG A 359 -8.27 -2.45 -16.73
C ARG A 359 -9.63 -2.23 -17.39
N GLY A 360 -10.14 -1.00 -17.32
CA GLY A 360 -11.35 -0.55 -18.00
C GLY A 360 -11.21 0.90 -18.43
N ASP A 361 -11.99 1.33 -19.43
CA ASP A 361 -11.93 2.67 -20.03
C ASP A 361 -13.29 3.38 -20.05
N GLY A 362 -14.29 2.82 -19.34
CA GLY A 362 -15.66 3.33 -19.30
C GLY A 362 -16.56 2.79 -20.41
N ASN A 363 -15.98 2.22 -21.50
CA ASN A 363 -16.69 1.54 -22.56
C ASN A 363 -16.50 0.02 -22.47
N GLU A 364 -15.26 -0.42 -22.37
CA GLU A 364 -14.88 -1.82 -22.26
C GLU A 364 -13.91 -2.04 -21.12
N ALA A 365 -13.93 -3.23 -20.52
CA ALA A 365 -13.02 -3.64 -19.48
C ALA A 365 -12.52 -5.07 -19.68
N LEU A 366 -11.46 -5.45 -18.97
CA LEU A 366 -10.93 -6.80 -18.98
C LEU A 366 -11.35 -7.55 -17.71
N PHE A 367 -12.17 -8.58 -17.86
CA PHE A 367 -12.33 -9.57 -16.80
C PHE A 367 -11.10 -10.48 -16.81
N THR A 368 -10.37 -10.49 -15.72
CA THR A 368 -9.07 -11.15 -15.61
C THR A 368 -9.11 -12.29 -14.64
N ILE A 369 -8.57 -13.44 -15.03
CA ILE A 369 -8.31 -14.58 -14.14
C ILE A 369 -6.82 -14.82 -14.15
N SER A 370 -6.17 -14.65 -13.01
CA SER A 370 -4.71 -14.71 -12.85
C SER A 370 -4.34 -15.91 -11.98
N ILE A 371 -3.50 -16.80 -12.50
CA ILE A 371 -3.09 -18.04 -11.82
C ILE A 371 -1.57 -18.04 -11.66
N SER A 372 -1.10 -18.10 -10.42
CA SER A 372 0.31 -18.33 -10.09
C SER A 372 0.63 -19.81 -10.20
N LEU A 373 1.64 -20.13 -10.97
CA LEU A 373 1.97 -21.51 -11.36
C LEU A 373 3.17 -22.07 -10.60
N THR A 374 3.12 -23.37 -10.36
CA THR A 374 4.30 -24.17 -10.07
C THR A 374 5.05 -24.47 -11.38
N PRO A 375 6.31 -24.97 -11.32
CA PRO A 375 6.98 -25.47 -12.52
C PRO A 375 6.19 -26.56 -13.27
N ALA A 376 5.49 -27.44 -12.54
CA ALA A 376 4.63 -28.46 -13.15
C ALA A 376 3.38 -27.88 -13.82
N GLY A 377 2.84 -26.80 -13.28
CA GLY A 377 1.72 -26.07 -13.89
C GLY A 377 2.10 -25.38 -15.18
N ALA A 378 3.33 -24.86 -15.25
CA ALA A 378 3.86 -24.26 -16.47
C ALA A 378 3.97 -25.24 -17.67
N GLU A 379 4.12 -26.52 -17.38
CA GLU A 379 4.15 -27.60 -18.40
C GLU A 379 2.74 -28.07 -18.82
N ARG A 380 1.68 -27.56 -18.14
CA ARG A 380 0.29 -28.04 -18.32
C ARG A 380 -0.72 -26.89 -18.47
N LEU A 381 -0.32 -25.83 -19.18
CA LEU A 381 -1.17 -24.64 -19.39
C LEU A 381 -2.52 -24.97 -20.04
N ASP A 382 -2.52 -25.91 -21.01
CA ASP A 382 -3.74 -26.26 -21.71
C ASP A 382 -4.73 -27.04 -20.81
N ASP A 383 -4.22 -27.85 -19.86
CA ASP A 383 -5.06 -28.52 -18.87
C ASP A 383 -5.66 -27.52 -17.85
N ILE A 384 -4.87 -26.51 -17.49
CA ILE A 384 -5.32 -25.42 -16.62
C ILE A 384 -6.43 -24.61 -17.32
N GLU A 385 -6.24 -24.25 -18.59
CA GLU A 385 -7.25 -23.58 -19.42
C GLU A 385 -8.53 -24.42 -19.52
N ALA A 386 -8.42 -25.71 -19.83
CA ALA A 386 -9.57 -26.61 -19.90
C ALA A 386 -10.30 -26.71 -18.55
N THR A 387 -9.56 -26.70 -17.43
CA THR A 387 -10.15 -26.73 -16.08
C THR A 387 -10.84 -25.41 -15.74
N LEU A 388 -10.27 -24.28 -16.15
CA LEU A 388 -10.90 -22.97 -16.02
C LEU A 388 -12.25 -22.92 -16.75
N PHE A 389 -12.31 -23.35 -18.02
CA PHE A 389 -13.57 -23.38 -18.76
C PHE A 389 -14.59 -24.37 -18.21
N ALA A 390 -14.13 -25.48 -17.60
CA ALA A 390 -15.01 -26.37 -16.87
C ALA A 390 -15.63 -25.71 -15.63
N ALA A 391 -14.85 -24.87 -14.90
CA ALA A 391 -15.36 -24.08 -13.78
C ALA A 391 -16.37 -23.00 -14.24
N ILE A 392 -16.08 -22.30 -15.34
CA ILE A 392 -17.00 -21.31 -15.93
C ILE A 392 -18.29 -22.00 -16.39
N GLU A 393 -18.22 -23.17 -17.03
CA GLU A 393 -19.38 -23.92 -17.47
C GLU A 393 -20.22 -24.45 -16.29
N GLN A 394 -19.57 -24.86 -15.19
CA GLN A 394 -20.27 -25.22 -13.97
C GLN A 394 -21.03 -24.01 -13.41
N LEU A 395 -20.40 -22.83 -13.40
CA LEU A 395 -21.05 -21.61 -12.95
C LEU A 395 -22.24 -21.22 -13.82
N ARG A 396 -22.20 -21.44 -15.15
CA ARG A 396 -23.34 -21.25 -16.07
C ARG A 396 -24.48 -22.18 -15.75
N ASN A 397 -24.18 -23.46 -15.45
CA ASN A 397 -25.20 -24.50 -15.25
C ASN A 397 -25.85 -24.44 -13.86
N ASP A 398 -25.08 -24.26 -12.79
CA ASP A 398 -25.55 -24.25 -11.41
C ASP A 398 -26.06 -22.87 -10.97
N GLY A 399 -25.79 -21.88 -11.79
CA GLY A 399 -26.32 -20.52 -11.67
C GLY A 399 -25.77 -19.70 -10.53
N LEU A 400 -25.90 -18.40 -10.72
CA LEU A 400 -25.68 -17.39 -9.68
C LEU A 400 -26.94 -17.38 -8.80
N SER A 401 -27.03 -18.33 -7.88
CA SER A 401 -28.21 -18.50 -7.04
C SER A 401 -28.44 -17.28 -6.14
N GLU A 402 -29.69 -16.87 -5.96
CA GLU A 402 -30.12 -15.73 -5.18
C GLU A 402 -29.53 -15.73 -3.76
N TRP A 403 -29.41 -16.91 -3.13
CA TRP A 403 -28.86 -17.00 -1.78
C TRP A 403 -27.35 -16.63 -1.71
N ARG A 404 -26.56 -16.95 -2.76
CA ARG A 404 -25.15 -16.56 -2.82
C ARG A 404 -25.00 -15.05 -2.99
N TYR A 405 -25.85 -14.45 -3.80
CA TYR A 405 -25.90 -13.00 -3.93
C TYR A 405 -26.26 -12.35 -2.59
N GLN A 406 -27.29 -12.88 -1.92
CA GLN A 406 -27.73 -12.33 -0.63
C GLN A 406 -26.66 -12.46 0.44
N GLU A 407 -25.92 -13.58 0.49
CA GLU A 407 -24.81 -13.76 1.43
C GLU A 407 -23.72 -12.69 1.22
N GLN A 408 -23.38 -12.39 -0.03
CA GLN A 408 -22.46 -11.29 -0.30
C GLN A 408 -23.05 -9.94 0.06
N ALA A 409 -24.33 -9.72 -0.21
CA ALA A 409 -25.01 -8.50 0.19
C ALA A 409 -24.99 -8.32 1.72
N ASP A 410 -25.19 -9.38 2.50
CA ASP A 410 -25.18 -9.34 3.96
C ASP A 410 -23.76 -9.05 4.53
N LEU A 411 -22.74 -9.68 3.95
CA LEU A 411 -21.35 -9.37 4.28
C LEU A 411 -21.02 -7.91 3.93
N ASN A 412 -21.63 -7.46 2.90
CA ASN A 412 -21.57 -6.16 2.34
C ASN A 412 -22.20 -5.13 3.30
N GLU A 413 -23.31 -5.39 3.87
CA GLU A 413 -23.95 -4.63 4.92
C GLU A 413 -23.07 -4.47 6.16
N GLN A 414 -22.50 -5.57 6.64
CA GLN A 414 -21.67 -5.57 7.84
C GLN A 414 -20.43 -4.69 7.64
N ALA A 415 -19.79 -4.77 6.48
CA ALA A 415 -18.59 -4.00 6.19
C ALA A 415 -18.88 -2.49 6.09
N PHE A 416 -19.96 -2.05 5.46
CA PHE A 416 -20.38 -0.66 5.42
C PHE A 416 -20.72 -0.13 6.80
N ARG A 417 -21.50 -0.89 7.56
CA ARG A 417 -21.95 -0.50 8.89
C ARG A 417 -20.79 -0.25 9.85
N PHE A 418 -19.72 -1.05 9.75
CA PHE A 418 -18.57 -1.00 10.65
C PHE A 418 -17.28 -0.60 9.93
N GLN A 419 -17.40 0.18 8.85
CA GLN A 419 -16.23 0.70 8.16
C GLN A 419 -15.42 1.62 9.07
N GLN A 420 -14.10 1.55 8.94
CA GLN A 420 -13.19 2.49 9.58
C GLN A 420 -12.69 3.46 8.53
N HIS A 421 -12.58 4.71 8.92
CA HIS A 421 -12.11 5.74 8.01
C HIS A 421 -10.59 5.75 7.98
N GLY A 422 -10.02 5.93 6.78
CA GLY A 422 -8.59 6.08 6.58
C GLY A 422 -8.05 7.41 7.10
N ALA A 423 -6.76 7.64 6.88
CA ALA A 423 -6.19 8.97 7.10
C ALA A 423 -6.91 10.02 6.24
N PRO A 424 -7.07 11.27 6.71
CA PRO A 424 -7.81 12.32 5.99
C PRO A 424 -7.40 12.49 4.52
N GLN A 425 -6.11 12.37 4.19
CA GLN A 425 -5.61 12.44 2.82
C GLN A 425 -6.16 11.30 1.93
N GLN A 426 -6.14 10.06 2.42
CA GLN A 426 -6.66 8.90 1.68
C GLN A 426 -8.16 9.02 1.47
N GLU A 427 -8.86 9.51 2.49
CA GLU A 427 -10.30 9.71 2.44
C GLU A 427 -10.67 10.83 1.45
N ALA A 428 -9.98 11.97 1.47
CA ALA A 428 -10.19 13.06 0.51
C ALA A 428 -9.94 12.60 -0.93
N THR A 429 -8.85 11.85 -1.17
CA THR A 429 -8.54 11.29 -2.50
C THR A 429 -9.63 10.32 -2.96
N ARG A 430 -10.06 9.40 -2.10
CA ARG A 430 -11.14 8.46 -2.42
C ARG A 430 -12.44 9.19 -2.76
N LEU A 431 -12.80 10.21 -1.98
CA LEU A 431 -14.04 10.96 -2.14
C LEU A 431 -14.05 11.84 -3.40
N SER A 432 -12.95 12.52 -3.73
CA SER A 432 -12.85 13.33 -4.95
C SER A 432 -13.00 12.45 -6.20
N MET A 433 -12.43 11.24 -6.19
CA MET A 433 -12.60 10.27 -7.27
C MET A 433 -14.00 9.64 -7.29
N SER A 434 -14.62 9.41 -6.13
CA SER A 434 -15.98 8.87 -6.06
C SER A 434 -17.01 9.83 -6.61
N LEU A 435 -16.85 11.15 -6.39
CA LEU A 435 -17.72 12.20 -6.96
C LEU A 435 -17.72 12.17 -8.50
N SER A 436 -16.63 11.73 -9.12
CA SER A 436 -16.53 11.65 -10.57
C SER A 436 -17.24 10.43 -11.17
N ARG A 437 -17.59 9.42 -10.36
CA ARG A 437 -18.05 8.10 -10.82
C ARG A 437 -19.44 7.71 -10.37
N TYR A 438 -19.89 8.23 -9.21
CA TYR A 438 -21.12 7.79 -8.56
C TYR A 438 -22.07 8.97 -8.33
N SER A 439 -23.36 8.68 -8.14
CA SER A 439 -24.29 9.70 -7.68
C SER A 439 -23.87 10.24 -6.32
N VAL A 440 -24.18 11.49 -6.03
CA VAL A 440 -23.87 12.14 -4.75
C VAL A 440 -24.31 11.31 -3.54
N GLU A 441 -25.50 10.69 -3.61
CA GLU A 441 -25.99 9.83 -2.54
C GLU A 441 -25.10 8.62 -2.29
N ASP A 442 -24.42 8.13 -3.32
CA ASP A 442 -23.67 6.88 -3.29
C ASP A 442 -22.15 7.07 -3.09
N VAL A 443 -21.63 8.29 -2.99
CA VAL A 443 -20.17 8.54 -2.91
C VAL A 443 -19.45 7.78 -1.79
N GLN A 444 -20.16 7.51 -0.68
CA GLN A 444 -19.67 6.67 0.42
C GLN A 444 -20.14 5.22 0.30
N TYR A 445 -21.27 4.99 -0.37
CA TYR A 445 -21.99 3.74 -0.33
C TYR A 445 -21.79 2.86 -1.58
N ALA A 446 -21.46 3.46 -2.73
CA ALA A 446 -21.35 2.76 -4.00
C ALA A 446 -20.48 1.48 -3.95
N ALA A 447 -19.35 1.56 -3.25
CA ALA A 447 -18.46 0.42 -3.06
C ALA A 447 -19.16 -0.78 -2.38
N TYR A 448 -20.20 -0.53 -1.60
CA TYR A 448 -20.91 -1.50 -0.76
C TYR A 448 -22.29 -1.89 -1.30
N ARG A 449 -22.84 -1.14 -2.22
CA ARG A 449 -24.23 -1.25 -2.64
C ARG A 449 -24.50 -2.52 -3.44
N MET A 450 -25.55 -3.30 -3.05
CA MET A 450 -26.05 -4.48 -3.77
C MET A 450 -27.59 -4.52 -3.72
N ASP A 451 -28.23 -3.91 -4.71
CA ASP A 451 -29.68 -3.73 -4.75
C ASP A 451 -30.48 -4.97 -5.18
N GLY A 452 -29.79 -6.06 -5.50
CA GLY A 452 -30.37 -7.32 -5.97
C GLY A 452 -29.66 -7.83 -7.23
N PRO A 453 -29.79 -9.12 -7.57
CA PRO A 453 -29.13 -9.71 -8.72
C PRO A 453 -29.78 -9.20 -10.03
N ASP A 454 -28.93 -8.79 -10.97
CA ASP A 454 -29.31 -8.53 -12.35
C ASP A 454 -28.94 -9.76 -13.21
N ALA A 455 -29.92 -10.65 -13.40
CA ALA A 455 -29.68 -11.92 -14.10
C ALA A 455 -29.33 -11.73 -15.58
N GLU A 456 -29.82 -10.67 -16.22
CA GLU A 456 -29.52 -10.38 -17.64
C GLU A 456 -28.07 -9.91 -17.79
N ARG A 457 -27.64 -8.97 -16.93
CA ARG A 457 -26.25 -8.50 -16.91
C ARG A 457 -25.28 -9.60 -16.49
N GLN A 458 -25.63 -10.40 -15.48
CA GLN A 458 -24.81 -11.55 -15.05
C GLN A 458 -24.60 -12.54 -16.18
N GLN A 459 -25.67 -12.87 -16.94
CA GLN A 459 -25.60 -13.79 -18.06
C GLN A 459 -24.74 -13.19 -19.19
N ALA A 460 -24.87 -11.89 -19.48
CA ALA A 460 -24.08 -11.23 -20.51
C ALA A 460 -22.57 -11.28 -20.21
N TYR A 461 -22.17 -11.07 -18.95
CA TYR A 461 -20.77 -11.22 -18.54
C TYR A 461 -20.29 -12.66 -18.64
N LEU A 462 -21.07 -13.64 -18.20
CA LEU A 462 -20.71 -15.06 -18.33
C LEU A 462 -20.58 -15.49 -19.80
N ASP A 463 -21.45 -14.98 -20.67
CA ASP A 463 -21.43 -15.31 -22.10
C ASP A 463 -20.16 -14.77 -22.79
N ALA A 464 -19.55 -13.71 -22.25
CA ALA A 464 -18.26 -13.17 -22.73
C ALA A 464 -17.05 -14.03 -22.30
N LEU A 465 -17.16 -14.85 -21.25
CA LEU A 465 -16.06 -15.70 -20.77
C LEU A 465 -15.93 -16.99 -21.59
N THR A 466 -15.57 -16.90 -22.86
CA THR A 466 -15.46 -18.03 -23.78
C THR A 466 -14.05 -18.19 -24.36
N PRO A 467 -13.68 -19.40 -24.82
CA PRO A 467 -12.41 -19.61 -25.49
C PRO A 467 -12.17 -18.69 -26.69
N ASP A 468 -13.22 -18.35 -27.45
CA ASP A 468 -13.13 -17.51 -28.65
C ASP A 468 -12.95 -16.02 -28.32
N ASN A 469 -13.26 -15.58 -27.06
CA ASN A 469 -13.13 -14.20 -26.58
C ASN A 469 -12.01 -14.07 -25.56
N MET A 470 -10.91 -14.80 -25.70
CA MET A 470 -9.86 -14.90 -24.71
C MET A 470 -8.49 -14.44 -25.23
N LEU A 471 -7.75 -13.72 -24.40
CA LEU A 471 -6.32 -13.58 -24.51
C LEU A 471 -5.66 -14.31 -23.35
N ARG A 472 -4.93 -15.42 -23.64
CA ARG A 472 -4.10 -16.13 -22.67
C ARG A 472 -2.70 -15.54 -22.66
N PHE A 473 -2.26 -15.04 -21.53
CA PHE A 473 -0.98 -14.38 -21.36
C PHE A 473 -0.14 -15.13 -20.32
N TYR A 474 0.85 -15.88 -20.78
CA TYR A 474 1.76 -16.63 -19.92
C TYR A 474 3.08 -15.86 -19.73
N SER A 475 3.55 -15.79 -18.48
CA SER A 475 4.83 -15.14 -18.11
C SER A 475 5.71 -16.11 -17.35
N ALA A 476 6.96 -16.28 -17.80
CA ALA A 476 7.98 -17.09 -17.12
C ALA A 476 9.40 -16.63 -17.50
N PRO A 477 10.43 -16.92 -16.66
CA PRO A 477 11.79 -16.48 -16.93
C PRO A 477 12.46 -17.23 -18.10
N ASP A 478 11.98 -18.41 -18.42
CA ASP A 478 12.52 -19.33 -19.43
C ASP A 478 11.78 -19.29 -20.79
N VAL A 479 10.91 -18.28 -20.98
CA VAL A 479 10.26 -18.05 -22.28
C VAL A 479 11.28 -17.55 -23.31
N GLU A 480 11.37 -18.23 -24.44
CA GLU A 480 12.08 -17.72 -25.63
C GLU A 480 11.18 -16.75 -26.40
N SER A 481 11.71 -15.63 -26.82
CA SER A 481 10.98 -14.57 -27.47
C SER A 481 11.50 -14.27 -28.88
N ASP A 482 10.67 -13.68 -29.73
CA ASP A 482 11.04 -13.19 -31.06
C ASP A 482 10.67 -11.72 -31.29
N THR A 483 10.00 -11.12 -30.31
CA THR A 483 9.50 -9.74 -30.34
C THR A 483 9.88 -9.01 -29.06
N VAL A 484 10.06 -7.70 -29.13
CA VAL A 484 10.39 -6.82 -28.00
C VAL A 484 9.39 -5.66 -27.97
N SER A 485 8.84 -5.38 -26.81
CA SER A 485 7.94 -4.24 -26.61
C SER A 485 8.70 -2.91 -26.65
N PRO A 486 8.08 -1.80 -27.14
CA PRO A 486 8.79 -0.58 -27.49
C PRO A 486 9.32 0.21 -26.29
N TRP A 487 8.61 0.21 -25.15
CA TRP A 487 8.92 1.09 -24.03
C TRP A 487 9.65 0.36 -22.91
N PHE A 488 9.14 -0.77 -22.46
CA PHE A 488 9.70 -1.48 -21.31
C PHE A 488 10.58 -2.68 -21.70
N ASN A 489 10.93 -2.82 -22.97
CA ASN A 489 11.81 -3.88 -23.49
C ASN A 489 11.37 -5.29 -23.07
N ALA A 490 10.05 -5.52 -22.94
CA ALA A 490 9.52 -6.83 -22.62
C ALA A 490 9.66 -7.77 -23.82
N GLN A 491 10.29 -8.90 -23.60
CA GLN A 491 10.48 -9.92 -24.64
C GLN A 491 9.28 -10.86 -24.65
N TRP A 492 8.68 -11.09 -25.79
CA TRP A 492 7.46 -11.88 -25.94
C TRP A 492 7.35 -12.54 -27.32
N LYS A 493 6.43 -13.49 -27.44
CA LYS A 493 6.00 -14.11 -28.70
C LYS A 493 4.52 -14.47 -28.65
N GLU A 494 3.94 -14.72 -29.82
CA GLU A 494 2.61 -15.31 -29.96
C GLU A 494 2.73 -16.77 -30.37
N GLN A 495 2.01 -17.69 -29.67
CA GLN A 495 2.08 -19.10 -29.95
C GLN A 495 0.76 -19.78 -29.64
N THR A 496 0.12 -20.33 -30.66
CA THR A 496 -1.12 -21.11 -30.54
C THR A 496 -0.82 -22.50 -29.96
N PRO A 497 -1.63 -23.02 -29.02
CA PRO A 497 -1.49 -24.38 -28.50
C PRO A 497 -1.62 -25.45 -29.58
N ASP A 498 -0.83 -26.50 -29.46
CA ASP A 498 -0.84 -27.62 -30.42
C ASP A 498 -2.06 -28.53 -30.25
N GLN A 499 -2.57 -28.68 -29.04
CA GLN A 499 -3.69 -29.56 -28.68
C GLN A 499 -4.54 -28.99 -27.55
N PRO A 500 -5.84 -29.30 -27.52
CA PRO A 500 -6.68 -28.94 -26.39
C PRO A 500 -6.28 -29.71 -25.13
N GLY A 501 -6.29 -29.05 -23.98
CA GLY A 501 -6.03 -29.65 -22.67
C GLY A 501 -7.18 -30.54 -22.18
N GLN A 502 -6.94 -31.23 -21.07
CA GLN A 502 -7.92 -32.04 -20.38
C GLN A 502 -8.28 -31.43 -19.03
N ALA A 503 -9.54 -31.10 -18.83
CA ALA A 503 -10.04 -30.57 -17.57
C ALA A 503 -9.83 -31.57 -16.41
N LEU A 504 -9.40 -31.06 -15.27
CA LEU A 504 -9.33 -31.80 -14.02
C LEU A 504 -10.73 -31.92 -13.40
N GLY A 505 -10.96 -33.04 -12.71
CA GLY A 505 -12.22 -33.28 -11.97
C GLY A 505 -12.13 -32.77 -10.53
N GLY A 506 -13.28 -32.67 -9.87
CA GLY A 506 -13.36 -32.30 -8.45
C GLY A 506 -13.88 -30.89 -8.19
N LEU A 507 -14.21 -30.15 -9.24
CA LEU A 507 -14.79 -28.82 -9.11
C LEU A 507 -16.15 -28.84 -8.39
N ALA A 508 -16.33 -27.92 -7.45
CA ALA A 508 -17.57 -27.67 -6.74
C ALA A 508 -17.71 -26.18 -6.40
N LEU A 509 -18.92 -25.67 -6.42
CA LEU A 509 -19.20 -24.31 -5.96
C LEU A 509 -19.30 -24.27 -4.43
N PRO A 510 -18.90 -23.14 -3.78
CA PRO A 510 -18.95 -23.00 -2.34
C PRO A 510 -20.37 -23.12 -1.79
N GLY A 511 -20.48 -23.74 -0.61
CA GLY A 511 -21.70 -23.76 0.20
C GLY A 511 -21.88 -22.48 1.02
N PRO A 512 -22.96 -22.39 1.83
CA PRO A 512 -23.15 -21.25 2.74
C PRO A 512 -21.98 -21.09 3.70
N ASN A 513 -21.56 -19.85 3.92
CA ASN A 513 -20.41 -19.52 4.75
C ASN A 513 -20.72 -19.65 6.26
N PRO A 514 -20.09 -20.59 6.99
CA PRO A 514 -20.38 -20.81 8.41
C PRO A 514 -19.74 -19.76 9.35
N PHE A 515 -18.88 -18.86 8.83
CA PHE A 515 -18.12 -17.89 9.63
C PHE A 515 -18.75 -16.50 9.67
N ILE A 516 -19.92 -16.31 9.06
CA ILE A 516 -20.61 -15.02 9.12
C ILE A 516 -20.97 -14.72 10.57
N ALA A 517 -20.51 -13.59 11.08
CA ALA A 517 -20.74 -13.18 12.47
C ALA A 517 -22.24 -12.94 12.73
N SER A 518 -22.74 -13.52 13.82
CA SER A 518 -24.12 -13.39 14.28
C SER A 518 -24.26 -12.35 15.40
N ASP A 519 -23.22 -12.15 16.22
CA ASP A 519 -23.18 -11.13 17.28
C ASP A 519 -22.28 -9.95 16.87
N LEU A 520 -22.91 -8.89 16.44
CA LEU A 520 -22.28 -7.61 16.07
C LEU A 520 -22.51 -6.53 17.13
N THR A 521 -22.85 -6.91 18.36
CA THR A 521 -23.07 -5.98 19.47
C THR A 521 -21.78 -5.26 19.83
N LEU A 522 -21.83 -3.93 19.91
CA LEU A 522 -20.73 -3.14 20.48
C LEU A 522 -20.77 -3.25 22.01
N LEU A 523 -19.64 -3.61 22.62
CA LEU A 523 -19.46 -3.57 24.06
C LEU A 523 -19.05 -2.17 24.49
N GLU A 524 -19.68 -1.64 25.53
CA GLU A 524 -19.29 -0.39 26.17
C GLU A 524 -18.03 -0.59 27.02
N GLY A 525 -17.11 0.35 26.94
CA GLY A 525 -15.90 0.36 27.77
C GLY A 525 -14.64 0.74 27.02
N GLN A 526 -13.85 1.61 27.62
CA GLN A 526 -12.65 2.18 27.04
C GLN A 526 -11.49 2.13 28.03
N ASP A 527 -10.44 1.40 27.68
CA ASP A 527 -9.15 1.45 28.38
C ASP A 527 -8.27 2.57 27.78
N GLU A 528 -7.52 3.26 28.63
CA GLU A 528 -6.53 4.24 28.16
C GLU A 528 -5.31 3.58 27.50
N ARG A 529 -4.89 2.43 28.05
CA ARG A 529 -3.70 1.66 27.62
C ARG A 529 -3.92 0.17 27.88
N PRO A 530 -3.12 -0.71 27.24
CA PRO A 530 -3.19 -2.14 27.53
C PRO A 530 -2.92 -2.46 29.01
N ASN A 531 -3.76 -3.32 29.57
CA ASN A 531 -3.68 -3.82 30.92
C ASN A 531 -3.09 -5.25 30.93
N LEU A 532 -2.23 -5.54 31.90
CA LEU A 532 -1.69 -6.88 32.06
C LEU A 532 -2.79 -7.84 32.56
N LEU A 533 -3.19 -8.77 31.70
CA LEU A 533 -4.28 -9.70 31.96
C LEU A 533 -3.81 -10.99 32.62
N VAL A 534 -2.69 -11.52 32.15
CA VAL A 534 -2.03 -12.72 32.67
C VAL A 534 -0.53 -12.49 32.71
N ASP A 535 0.08 -12.82 33.86
CA ASP A 535 1.53 -12.77 34.05
C ASP A 535 2.00 -14.04 34.73
N THR A 536 2.70 -14.88 34.01
CA THR A 536 3.37 -16.07 34.52
C THR A 536 4.79 -16.12 33.96
N PRO A 537 5.71 -16.88 34.54
CA PRO A 537 7.09 -16.94 34.05
C PRO A 537 7.23 -17.32 32.57
N SER A 538 6.24 -18.06 32.03
CA SER A 538 6.29 -18.57 30.66
C SER A 538 5.25 -17.97 29.70
N PHE A 539 4.36 -17.13 30.21
CA PHE A 539 3.27 -16.56 29.42
C PHE A 539 2.87 -15.18 29.94
N SER A 540 2.90 -14.20 29.10
CA SER A 540 2.39 -12.85 29.36
C SER A 540 1.24 -12.55 28.39
N ALA A 541 0.17 -11.92 28.87
CA ALA A 541 -0.93 -11.47 28.04
C ALA A 541 -1.41 -10.09 28.46
N TRP A 542 -1.59 -9.24 27.47
CA TRP A 542 -2.12 -7.88 27.57
C TRP A 542 -3.50 -7.79 26.96
N HIS A 543 -4.32 -6.91 27.47
CA HIS A 543 -5.67 -6.67 27.00
C HIS A 543 -5.99 -5.18 27.03
N MET A 544 -6.65 -4.70 26.01
CA MET A 544 -7.18 -3.35 25.92
C MET A 544 -8.56 -3.38 25.30
N GLN A 545 -9.57 -3.06 26.08
CA GLN A 545 -10.92 -2.85 25.54
C GLN A 545 -10.99 -1.48 24.88
N ASP A 546 -11.52 -1.43 23.64
CA ASP A 546 -11.61 -0.21 22.86
C ASP A 546 -12.95 -0.10 22.11
N GLU A 547 -13.58 1.09 22.21
CA GLU A 547 -14.82 1.43 21.50
C GLU A 547 -14.68 2.59 20.49
N ARG A 548 -13.51 3.21 20.40
CA ARG A 548 -13.27 4.40 19.56
C ARG A 548 -13.56 4.21 18.08
N PHE A 549 -13.36 3.01 17.58
CA PHE A 549 -13.55 2.70 16.15
C PHE A 549 -14.95 2.20 15.82
N ASN A 550 -15.87 2.19 16.77
CA ASN A 550 -17.26 1.78 16.57
C ASN A 550 -17.43 0.44 15.83
N THR A 551 -16.53 -0.52 16.10
CA THR A 551 -16.53 -1.83 15.44
C THR A 551 -16.43 -2.98 16.45
N PRO A 552 -17.26 -4.05 16.34
CA PRO A 552 -17.17 -5.21 17.23
C PRO A 552 -16.06 -6.18 16.81
N LYS A 553 -14.91 -5.61 16.42
CA LYS A 553 -13.72 -6.35 15.99
C LYS A 553 -12.66 -6.41 17.08
N VAL A 554 -11.77 -7.39 16.93
CA VAL A 554 -10.66 -7.67 17.84
C VAL A 554 -9.40 -7.96 17.04
N GLU A 555 -8.27 -7.49 17.54
CA GLU A 555 -6.93 -7.79 17.06
C GLU A 555 -6.17 -8.58 18.11
N TRP A 556 -5.87 -9.85 17.85
CA TRP A 556 -4.97 -10.66 18.62
C TRP A 556 -3.60 -10.76 17.98
N ARG A 557 -2.55 -10.62 18.77
CA ARG A 557 -1.17 -10.95 18.42
C ARG A 557 -0.62 -11.91 19.46
N VAL A 558 -0.10 -13.06 19.03
CA VAL A 558 0.41 -14.12 19.88
C VAL A 558 1.79 -14.53 19.41
N SER A 559 2.83 -14.05 20.07
CA SER A 559 4.23 -14.36 19.74
C SER A 559 4.66 -15.64 20.43
N LEU A 560 4.93 -16.66 19.63
CA LEU A 560 5.53 -17.93 20.04
C LEU A 560 7.05 -17.79 19.92
N GLN A 561 7.74 -17.72 21.04
CA GLN A 561 9.17 -17.46 21.10
C GLN A 561 9.93 -18.68 21.60
N SER A 562 11.04 -19.02 20.93
CA SER A 562 11.88 -20.16 21.27
C SER A 562 13.36 -19.85 20.98
N PRO A 563 14.27 -20.36 21.80
CA PRO A 563 15.70 -20.27 21.50
C PRO A 563 16.10 -20.90 20.17
N THR A 564 15.29 -21.84 19.65
CA THR A 564 15.55 -22.55 18.40
C THR A 564 15.07 -21.78 17.14
N ALA A 565 14.65 -20.52 17.27
CA ALA A 565 13.96 -19.82 16.16
C ALA A 565 14.91 -19.25 15.10
N SER A 566 16.07 -18.73 15.46
CA SER A 566 16.94 -18.02 14.51
C SER A 566 18.41 -17.91 14.91
N TYR A 567 18.93 -18.80 15.75
CA TYR A 567 20.35 -18.81 16.12
C TYR A 567 21.27 -19.12 14.94
N SER A 568 20.76 -19.80 13.93
CA SER A 568 21.46 -20.06 12.66
C SER A 568 20.53 -19.80 11.48
N ALA A 569 21.10 -19.68 10.28
CA ALA A 569 20.33 -19.57 9.05
C ALA A 569 19.39 -20.78 8.87
N GLU A 570 19.85 -21.97 9.26
CA GLU A 570 19.06 -23.22 9.21
C GLU A 570 17.79 -23.13 10.07
N GLU A 571 17.92 -22.67 11.32
CA GLU A 571 16.77 -22.51 12.23
C GLU A 571 15.85 -21.39 11.76
N ALA A 572 16.42 -20.29 11.24
CA ALA A 572 15.65 -19.22 10.65
C ALA A 572 14.84 -19.66 9.41
N VAL A 573 15.40 -20.55 8.59
CA VAL A 573 14.67 -21.18 7.45
C VAL A 573 13.54 -22.06 7.96
N LEU A 574 13.82 -22.93 8.94
CA LEU A 574 12.80 -23.84 9.49
C LEU A 574 11.65 -23.08 10.15
N THR A 575 11.94 -21.97 10.83
CA THR A 575 10.92 -21.08 11.39
C THR A 575 10.03 -20.47 10.31
N ARG A 576 10.63 -20.01 9.18
CA ARG A 576 9.89 -19.48 8.04
C ARG A 576 9.05 -20.56 7.35
N LEU A 577 9.62 -21.74 7.15
CA LEU A 577 8.90 -22.88 6.59
C LEU A 577 7.70 -23.29 7.46
N LEU A 578 7.87 -23.29 8.80
CA LEU A 578 6.78 -23.62 9.71
C LEU A 578 5.65 -22.59 9.67
N ALA A 579 5.98 -21.29 9.66
CA ALA A 579 4.99 -20.22 9.54
C ALA A 579 4.28 -20.25 8.17
N SER A 580 5.03 -20.44 7.09
CA SER A 580 4.46 -20.52 5.73
C SER A 580 3.59 -21.76 5.55
N TRP A 581 4.02 -22.93 6.09
CA TRP A 581 3.21 -24.14 6.08
C TRP A 581 1.91 -23.97 6.85
N LEU A 582 1.93 -23.31 7.99
CA LEU A 582 0.73 -23.09 8.78
C LEU A 582 -0.29 -22.21 8.01
N ASN A 583 0.17 -21.14 7.38
CA ASN A 583 -0.68 -20.32 6.52
C ASN A 583 -1.23 -21.11 5.33
N ASP A 584 -0.39 -21.87 4.64
CA ASP A 584 -0.77 -22.68 3.48
C ASP A 584 -1.79 -23.77 3.83
N SER A 585 -1.57 -24.46 4.97
CA SER A 585 -2.42 -25.58 5.41
C SER A 585 -3.79 -25.13 5.93
N LEU A 586 -3.93 -23.87 6.33
CA LEU A 586 -5.18 -23.28 6.81
C LEU A 586 -5.92 -22.49 5.71
N ASN A 587 -5.27 -22.21 4.58
CA ASN A 587 -5.83 -21.33 3.56
C ASN A 587 -7.22 -21.79 3.09
N GLU A 588 -7.34 -23.04 2.68
CA GLU A 588 -8.59 -23.59 2.14
C GLU A 588 -9.72 -23.61 3.19
N SER A 589 -9.42 -24.06 4.40
CA SER A 589 -10.43 -24.19 5.47
C SER A 589 -10.80 -22.84 6.11
N LEU A 590 -9.93 -21.85 6.08
CA LEU A 590 -10.18 -20.51 6.61
C LEU A 590 -10.50 -19.46 5.54
N TYR A 591 -10.51 -19.83 4.27
CA TYR A 591 -10.91 -18.89 3.22
C TYR A 591 -12.35 -18.35 3.42
N PRO A 592 -13.37 -19.19 3.78
CA PRO A 592 -14.68 -18.66 4.14
C PRO A 592 -14.65 -17.71 5.35
N ALA A 593 -13.78 -17.94 6.34
CA ALA A 593 -13.61 -17.03 7.48
C ALA A 593 -13.07 -15.67 7.00
N TRP A 594 -12.09 -15.70 6.09
CA TRP A 594 -11.55 -14.47 5.50
C TRP A 594 -12.61 -13.68 4.74
N LEU A 595 -13.44 -14.34 3.93
CA LEU A 595 -14.59 -13.72 3.24
C LEU A 595 -15.56 -13.07 4.24
N ALA A 596 -15.77 -13.72 5.40
CA ALA A 596 -16.62 -13.20 6.47
C ALA A 596 -15.96 -12.10 7.33
N GLY A 597 -14.82 -11.57 6.92
CA GLY A 597 -14.13 -10.48 7.62
C GLY A 597 -13.35 -10.91 8.86
N GLN A 598 -12.95 -12.18 8.92
CA GLN A 598 -12.06 -12.74 9.93
C GLN A 598 -10.77 -13.22 9.28
N SER A 599 -9.62 -12.97 9.87
CA SER A 599 -8.36 -13.39 9.28
C SER A 599 -7.42 -14.01 10.29
N PHE A 600 -6.63 -14.95 9.79
CA PHE A 600 -5.49 -15.55 10.45
C PHE A 600 -4.24 -15.35 9.60
N SER A 601 -3.10 -15.11 10.26
CA SER A 601 -1.79 -15.20 9.63
C SER A 601 -0.72 -15.57 10.64
N ALA A 602 0.30 -16.30 10.18
CA ALA A 602 1.52 -16.56 10.92
C ALA A 602 2.69 -15.90 10.20
N TYR A 603 3.52 -15.15 10.91
CA TYR A 603 4.72 -14.54 10.34
C TYR A 603 5.94 -14.73 11.23
N PRO A 604 7.12 -15.04 10.63
CA PRO A 604 8.34 -15.30 11.37
C PRO A 604 9.02 -14.01 11.81
N HIS A 605 9.75 -14.08 12.91
CA HIS A 605 10.65 -13.04 13.39
C HIS A 605 11.87 -13.63 14.11
N ALA A 606 12.83 -12.81 14.50
CA ALA A 606 14.09 -13.29 15.08
C ALA A 606 13.94 -14.16 16.35
N ARG A 607 12.88 -13.99 17.13
CA ARG A 607 12.60 -14.76 18.35
C ARG A 607 11.68 -15.98 18.15
N GLY A 608 11.03 -16.08 16.98
CA GLY A 608 10.05 -17.13 16.70
C GLY A 608 9.07 -16.77 15.61
N MET A 609 7.79 -16.95 15.89
CA MET A 609 6.72 -16.51 15.00
C MET A 609 5.58 -15.87 15.79
N THR A 610 4.89 -14.93 15.16
CA THR A 610 3.65 -14.36 15.69
C THR A 610 2.45 -14.92 14.91
N LEU A 611 1.46 -15.39 15.67
CA LEU A 611 0.13 -15.70 15.16
C LEU A 611 -0.73 -14.44 15.32
N SER A 612 -1.32 -14.00 14.24
CA SER A 612 -2.21 -12.83 14.19
C SER A 612 -3.63 -13.30 13.88
N PHE A 613 -4.58 -12.88 14.70
CA PHE A 613 -6.00 -13.10 14.47
C PHE A 613 -6.69 -11.76 14.46
N SER A 614 -7.52 -11.48 13.47
CA SER A 614 -8.28 -10.24 13.41
C SER A 614 -9.69 -10.47 12.89
N GLY A 615 -10.61 -9.57 13.22
CA GLY A 615 -11.98 -9.62 12.74
C GLY A 615 -13.01 -9.60 13.86
N TRP A 616 -14.21 -10.05 13.56
CA TRP A 616 -15.36 -10.02 14.46
C TRP A 616 -15.11 -10.79 15.74
N ARG A 617 -15.47 -10.21 16.91
CA ARG A 617 -15.35 -10.85 18.22
C ARG A 617 -16.01 -12.23 18.26
N ASP A 618 -17.18 -12.37 17.63
CA ASP A 618 -18.00 -13.58 17.61
C ASP A 618 -17.27 -14.82 17.06
N GLY A 619 -16.39 -14.65 16.09
CA GLY A 619 -15.68 -15.76 15.44
C GLY A 619 -14.27 -16.03 15.95
N GLN A 620 -13.75 -15.26 16.94
CA GLN A 620 -12.33 -15.34 17.31
C GLN A 620 -11.96 -16.66 18.01
N THR A 621 -12.78 -17.15 18.93
CA THR A 621 -12.45 -18.36 19.71
C THR A 621 -12.29 -19.60 18.82
N PRO A 622 -13.23 -19.93 17.89
CA PRO A 622 -13.06 -21.02 16.94
C PRO A 622 -11.83 -20.87 16.05
N LEU A 623 -11.56 -19.67 15.57
CA LEU A 623 -10.41 -19.37 14.71
C LEU A 623 -9.09 -19.65 15.44
N ILE A 624 -8.94 -19.18 16.69
CA ILE A 624 -7.78 -19.44 17.54
C ILE A 624 -7.63 -20.95 17.78
N GLU A 625 -8.72 -21.64 18.10
CA GLU A 625 -8.68 -23.08 18.38
C GLU A 625 -8.24 -23.89 17.16
N GLN A 626 -8.79 -23.60 15.98
CA GLN A 626 -8.44 -24.28 14.74
C GLN A 626 -6.98 -24.05 14.35
N ALA A 627 -6.49 -22.82 14.44
CA ALA A 627 -5.09 -22.52 14.11
C ALA A 627 -4.09 -23.20 15.05
N LEU A 628 -4.39 -23.24 16.34
CA LEU A 628 -3.52 -23.90 17.32
C LEU A 628 -3.57 -25.43 17.21
N GLU A 629 -4.72 -26.01 16.85
CA GLU A 629 -4.85 -27.45 16.61
C GLU A 629 -4.07 -27.85 15.36
N GLN A 630 -4.18 -27.05 14.28
CA GLN A 630 -3.41 -27.26 13.03
C GLN A 630 -1.91 -27.22 13.30
N LEU A 631 -1.44 -26.20 14.03
CA LEU A 631 -0.02 -26.05 14.36
C LEU A 631 0.50 -27.24 15.18
N ALA A 632 -0.30 -27.74 16.13
CA ALA A 632 0.14 -28.77 17.05
C ALA A 632 0.08 -30.19 16.47
N HIS A 633 -0.93 -30.51 15.65
CA HIS A 633 -1.30 -31.90 15.36
C HIS A 633 -1.46 -32.26 13.89
N ALA A 634 -1.61 -31.28 12.99
CA ALA A 634 -1.81 -31.60 11.59
C ALA A 634 -0.57 -32.22 10.94
N GLU A 635 -0.79 -33.14 10.02
CA GLU A 635 0.27 -33.78 9.24
C GLU A 635 0.83 -32.79 8.19
N ILE A 636 2.13 -32.72 8.09
CA ILE A 636 2.81 -32.00 7.02
C ILE A 636 2.94 -32.95 5.83
N SER A 637 2.20 -32.72 4.75
CA SER A 637 2.35 -33.53 3.53
C SER A 637 3.60 -33.14 2.75
N ASP A 638 4.13 -34.06 1.96
CA ASP A 638 5.28 -33.80 1.09
C ASP A 638 4.95 -32.70 0.07
N SER A 639 3.73 -32.69 -0.48
CA SER A 639 3.28 -31.66 -1.45
C SER A 639 3.19 -30.27 -0.82
N ALA A 640 2.67 -30.15 0.40
CA ALA A 640 2.61 -28.87 1.13
C ALA A 640 4.03 -28.35 1.48
N PHE A 641 4.91 -29.26 1.95
CA PHE A 641 6.29 -28.90 2.25
C PHE A 641 7.02 -28.38 1.00
N GLU A 642 6.94 -29.10 -0.13
CA GLU A 642 7.62 -28.72 -1.38
C GLU A 642 7.07 -27.40 -1.93
N ARG A 643 5.76 -27.15 -1.82
CA ARG A 643 5.12 -25.90 -2.25
C ARG A 643 5.64 -24.71 -1.45
N VAL A 644 5.61 -24.77 -0.11
CA VAL A 644 6.08 -23.65 0.71
C VAL A 644 7.59 -23.46 0.62
N ARG A 645 8.36 -24.55 0.49
CA ARG A 645 9.81 -24.46 0.24
C ARG A 645 10.10 -23.75 -1.08
N TYR A 646 9.41 -24.12 -2.15
CA TYR A 646 9.55 -23.49 -3.46
C TYR A 646 9.20 -22.00 -3.42
N GLN A 647 8.10 -21.62 -2.75
CA GLN A 647 7.70 -20.22 -2.60
C GLN A 647 8.77 -19.39 -1.90
N LEU A 648 9.30 -19.86 -0.76
CA LEU A 648 10.35 -19.16 -0.01
C LEU A 648 11.66 -19.07 -0.81
N GLN A 649 12.06 -20.15 -1.47
CA GLN A 649 13.25 -20.16 -2.33
C GLN A 649 13.09 -19.18 -3.51
N ARG A 650 11.92 -19.10 -4.11
CA ARG A 650 11.58 -18.13 -5.16
C ARG A 650 11.70 -16.70 -4.66
N GLU A 651 11.19 -16.42 -3.46
CA GLU A 651 11.31 -15.11 -2.83
C GLU A 651 12.79 -14.71 -2.65
N TRP A 652 13.61 -15.62 -2.11
CA TRP A 652 15.04 -15.35 -1.89
C TRP A 652 15.83 -15.24 -3.19
N ARG A 653 15.52 -16.02 -4.22
CA ARG A 653 16.13 -15.87 -5.55
C ARG A 653 15.77 -14.53 -6.21
N ASN A 654 14.56 -14.05 -5.99
CA ASN A 654 14.10 -12.77 -6.54
C ASN A 654 14.59 -11.55 -5.73
N ALA A 655 15.19 -11.73 -4.57
CA ALA A 655 15.64 -10.61 -3.71
C ALA A 655 16.57 -9.60 -4.42
N PRO A 656 17.52 -10.02 -5.30
CA PRO A 656 18.35 -9.08 -6.08
C PRO A 656 17.59 -8.32 -7.18
N GLN A 657 16.37 -8.71 -7.51
CA GLN A 657 15.50 -8.04 -8.50
C GLN A 657 14.60 -6.98 -7.87
N ALA A 658 14.52 -6.93 -6.55
CA ALA A 658 13.71 -5.93 -5.84
C ALA A 658 14.17 -4.50 -6.14
N SER A 659 13.38 -3.48 -5.77
CA SER A 659 13.82 -2.07 -5.88
C SER A 659 15.13 -1.85 -5.11
N LEU A 660 16.01 -0.97 -5.61
CA LEU A 660 17.28 -0.68 -4.92
C LEU A 660 17.05 -0.12 -3.51
N THR A 661 16.01 0.69 -3.32
CA THR A 661 15.60 1.20 -1.99
C THR A 661 15.26 0.06 -1.03
N GLY A 662 14.51 -0.93 -1.49
CA GLY A 662 14.18 -2.13 -0.70
C GLY A 662 15.39 -3.00 -0.40
N GLN A 663 16.30 -3.16 -1.36
CA GLN A 663 17.56 -3.86 -1.17
C GLN A 663 18.47 -3.13 -0.17
N ALA A 664 18.59 -1.79 -0.28
CA ALA A 664 19.40 -0.97 0.64
C ALA A 664 18.89 -1.06 2.09
N SER A 665 17.58 -0.92 2.29
CA SER A 665 16.97 -1.04 3.62
C SER A 665 17.15 -2.43 4.24
N ARG A 666 17.06 -3.48 3.43
CA ARG A 666 17.32 -4.86 3.85
C ARG A 666 18.78 -5.03 4.24
N THR A 667 19.71 -4.58 3.41
CA THR A 667 21.15 -4.65 3.67
C THR A 667 21.53 -3.90 4.95
N LEU A 668 20.91 -2.76 5.23
CA LEU A 668 21.11 -2.02 6.49
C LEU A 668 20.74 -2.90 7.69
N GLY A 669 19.59 -3.57 7.65
CA GLY A 669 19.18 -4.50 8.70
C GLY A 669 20.11 -5.71 8.81
N GLU A 670 20.53 -6.30 7.68
CA GLU A 670 21.47 -7.42 7.63
C GLU A 670 22.86 -7.05 8.19
N ALA A 671 23.30 -5.81 8.00
CA ALA A 671 24.61 -5.33 8.47
C ALA A 671 24.64 -4.96 9.95
N LEU A 672 23.55 -4.36 10.48
CA LEU A 672 23.52 -3.74 11.79
C LEU A 672 22.53 -4.34 12.79
N LEU A 673 21.92 -5.51 12.49
CA LEU A 673 21.10 -6.26 13.44
C LEU A 673 21.60 -7.69 13.62
N THR A 674 21.49 -8.22 14.83
CA THR A 674 21.85 -9.62 15.14
C THR A 674 20.85 -10.25 16.12
N PRO A 675 20.38 -11.53 15.89
CA PRO A 675 20.64 -12.38 14.72
C PRO A 675 19.82 -11.93 13.49
N GLN A 676 20.44 -11.89 12.31
CA GLN A 676 19.80 -11.59 11.04
C GLN A 676 20.54 -12.34 9.92
N TRP A 677 19.81 -12.79 8.90
CA TRP A 677 20.34 -13.63 7.82
C TRP A 677 19.95 -13.05 6.47
N SER A 678 20.88 -13.03 5.53
CA SER A 678 20.65 -12.59 4.16
C SER A 678 19.81 -13.59 3.37
N SER A 679 19.16 -13.13 2.31
CA SER A 679 18.41 -14.01 1.39
C SER A 679 19.28 -15.12 0.81
N ALA A 680 20.57 -14.85 0.56
CA ALA A 680 21.51 -15.84 0.06
C ALA A 680 21.84 -16.94 1.11
N GLU A 681 22.06 -16.54 2.38
CA GLU A 681 22.28 -17.48 3.47
C GLU A 681 21.05 -18.37 3.70
N LEU A 682 19.84 -17.77 3.68
CA LEU A 682 18.58 -18.50 3.82
C LEU A 682 18.33 -19.47 2.65
N LEU A 683 18.59 -19.04 1.42
CA LEU A 683 18.46 -19.87 0.23
C LEU A 683 19.37 -21.09 0.31
N ALA A 684 20.65 -20.87 0.61
CA ALA A 684 21.64 -21.95 0.73
C ALA A 684 21.30 -22.95 1.87
N ALA A 685 20.79 -22.45 3.00
CA ALA A 685 20.35 -23.29 4.11
C ALA A 685 19.13 -24.14 3.72
N SER A 686 18.19 -23.58 2.94
CA SER A 686 16.93 -24.23 2.59
C SER A 686 17.08 -25.49 1.72
N GLU A 687 18.19 -25.62 0.99
CA GLU A 687 18.45 -26.76 0.12
C GLU A 687 18.66 -28.09 0.89
N ARG A 688 18.93 -28.00 2.19
CA ARG A 688 19.28 -29.16 3.03
C ARG A 688 18.06 -29.81 3.69
N PHE A 689 16.89 -29.19 3.61
CA PHE A 689 15.72 -29.63 4.38
C PHE A 689 14.72 -30.40 3.55
N ASP A 690 14.13 -31.39 4.22
CA ASP A 690 12.96 -32.14 3.80
C ASP A 690 11.82 -32.00 4.84
N ARG A 691 10.68 -32.63 4.54
CA ARG A 691 9.51 -32.65 5.42
C ARG A 691 9.85 -33.14 6.83
N GLY A 692 10.69 -34.18 6.96
CA GLY A 692 11.08 -34.73 8.26
C GLY A 692 11.81 -33.72 9.13
N HIS A 693 12.69 -32.93 8.57
CA HIS A 693 13.38 -31.86 9.30
C HIS A 693 12.40 -30.79 9.82
N LEU A 694 11.38 -30.44 9.03
CA LEU A 694 10.36 -29.47 9.47
C LEU A 694 9.49 -30.03 10.60
N GLU A 695 9.12 -31.32 10.52
CA GLU A 695 8.36 -32.01 11.57
C GLU A 695 9.15 -32.08 12.87
N ASP A 696 10.43 -32.46 12.83
CA ASP A 696 11.32 -32.50 13.98
C ASP A 696 11.53 -31.09 14.58
N PHE A 697 11.65 -30.07 13.70
CA PHE A 697 11.74 -28.67 14.15
C PHE A 697 10.47 -28.24 14.86
N ARG A 698 9.28 -28.48 14.29
CA ARG A 698 7.98 -28.17 14.91
C ARG A 698 7.88 -28.72 16.33
N GLN A 699 8.27 -30.00 16.51
CA GLN A 699 8.24 -30.64 17.83
C GLN A 699 9.20 -29.96 18.81
N ARG A 700 10.41 -29.63 18.41
CA ARG A 700 11.40 -28.94 19.26
C ARG A 700 10.94 -27.51 19.58
N PHE A 701 10.47 -26.79 18.57
CA PHE A 701 9.99 -25.41 18.73
C PHE A 701 8.84 -25.33 19.72
N LEU A 702 7.83 -26.20 19.59
CA LEU A 702 6.66 -26.22 20.48
C LEU A 702 6.98 -26.78 21.88
N ALA A 703 8.05 -27.58 22.03
CA ALA A 703 8.45 -28.08 23.35
C ALA A 703 9.03 -27.00 24.27
N ASP A 704 9.66 -25.98 23.69
CA ASP A 704 10.44 -24.96 24.40
C ASP A 704 9.97 -23.55 23.99
N LEU A 705 8.79 -23.14 24.53
CA LEU A 705 8.15 -21.86 24.23
C LEU A 705 8.13 -20.93 25.44
N TYR A 706 8.36 -19.66 25.17
CA TYR A 706 7.81 -18.50 25.87
C TYR A 706 6.76 -17.84 24.99
N VAL A 707 5.69 -17.28 25.58
CA VAL A 707 4.59 -16.68 24.81
C VAL A 707 4.27 -15.27 25.32
N ASP A 708 4.29 -14.29 24.43
CA ASP A 708 3.68 -12.99 24.62
C ASP A 708 2.40 -12.90 23.80
N ALA A 709 1.33 -12.36 24.40
CA ALA A 709 0.06 -12.19 23.70
C ALA A 709 -0.53 -10.79 23.99
N MET A 710 -1.28 -10.27 23.06
CA MET A 710 -2.01 -9.01 23.19
C MET A 710 -3.33 -9.07 22.45
N ALA A 711 -4.41 -8.67 23.12
CA ALA A 711 -5.72 -8.43 22.52
C ALA A 711 -6.06 -6.94 22.61
N VAL A 712 -6.48 -6.37 21.50
CA VAL A 712 -6.96 -4.97 21.44
C VAL A 712 -8.26 -4.93 20.64
N GLY A 713 -9.27 -4.22 21.15
CA GLY A 713 -10.52 -4.01 20.46
C GLY A 713 -11.77 -4.20 21.31
N ASN A 714 -12.89 -4.47 20.67
CA ASN A 714 -14.18 -4.59 21.33
C ASN A 714 -14.36 -5.98 21.98
N LEU A 715 -13.53 -6.26 22.96
CA LEU A 715 -13.44 -7.53 23.70
C LEU A 715 -13.36 -7.24 25.19
N ASP A 716 -14.24 -7.87 25.99
CA ASP A 716 -14.15 -7.77 27.44
C ASP A 716 -13.02 -8.65 28.04
N ALA A 717 -12.61 -8.29 29.25
CA ALA A 717 -11.53 -8.98 29.94
C ALA A 717 -11.84 -10.45 30.30
N ASP A 718 -13.09 -10.85 30.42
CA ASP A 718 -13.47 -12.22 30.80
C ASP A 718 -13.32 -13.15 29.59
N LEU A 719 -13.81 -12.76 28.40
CA LEU A 719 -13.60 -13.50 27.16
C LEU A 719 -12.11 -13.52 26.77
N ALA A 720 -11.40 -12.39 26.94
CA ALA A 720 -9.94 -12.35 26.73
C ALA A 720 -9.19 -13.34 27.64
N ARG A 721 -9.60 -13.51 28.91
CA ARG A 721 -9.03 -14.53 29.81
C ARG A 721 -9.35 -15.95 29.37
N GLU A 722 -10.57 -16.21 28.88
CA GLU A 722 -10.97 -17.51 28.37
C GLU A 722 -10.11 -17.91 27.16
N GLN A 723 -9.98 -17.02 26.19
CA GLN A 723 -9.13 -17.21 25.01
C GLN A 723 -7.65 -17.40 25.40
N THR A 724 -7.15 -16.62 26.36
CA THR A 724 -5.80 -16.79 26.90
C THR A 724 -5.60 -18.16 27.57
N GLN A 725 -6.60 -18.65 28.33
CA GLN A 725 -6.54 -19.99 28.92
C GLN A 725 -6.53 -21.09 27.87
N LEU A 726 -7.32 -20.96 26.80
CA LEU A 726 -7.30 -21.85 25.63
C LEU A 726 -5.89 -21.91 25.02
N MET A 727 -5.31 -20.76 24.72
CA MET A 727 -3.95 -20.67 24.16
C MET A 727 -2.92 -21.35 25.06
N ARG A 728 -2.95 -21.07 26.36
CA ARG A 728 -2.04 -21.69 27.32
C ARG A 728 -2.21 -23.21 27.44
N ALA A 729 -3.45 -23.71 27.40
CA ALA A 729 -3.74 -25.13 27.46
C ALA A 729 -3.23 -25.89 26.22
N LYS A 730 -3.34 -25.27 25.05
CA LYS A 730 -2.86 -25.84 23.78
C LYS A 730 -1.34 -25.72 23.61
N LEU A 731 -0.75 -24.56 23.86
CA LEU A 731 0.68 -24.26 23.63
C LEU A 731 1.60 -24.80 24.74
N LYS A 732 1.13 -24.89 26.00
CA LYS A 732 1.88 -25.37 27.15
C LYS A 732 3.28 -24.75 27.32
N PRO A 733 3.44 -23.42 27.29
CA PRO A 733 4.74 -22.77 27.35
C PRO A 733 5.47 -23.08 28.66
N ARG A 734 6.81 -23.14 28.60
CA ARG A 734 7.65 -23.60 29.71
C ARG A 734 8.85 -22.70 29.98
N LEU A 735 9.32 -21.96 29.00
CA LEU A 735 10.48 -21.09 29.13
C LEU A 735 10.12 -19.78 29.80
N THR A 736 11.10 -19.15 30.40
CA THR A 736 11.00 -17.76 30.88
C THR A 736 11.47 -16.80 29.78
N ARG A 737 11.06 -15.54 29.85
CA ARG A 737 11.46 -14.51 28.89
C ARG A 737 12.99 -14.42 28.74
N ASP A 738 13.73 -14.54 29.85
CA ASP A 738 15.20 -14.46 29.86
C ASP A 738 15.91 -15.56 29.05
N ALA A 739 15.19 -16.65 28.72
CA ALA A 739 15.73 -17.71 27.89
C ALA A 739 15.72 -17.35 26.40
N ILE A 740 15.06 -16.27 26.00
CA ILE A 740 14.88 -15.83 24.62
C ILE A 740 15.83 -14.66 24.33
N ALA A 741 16.71 -14.82 23.38
CA ALA A 741 17.60 -13.75 22.95
C ALA A 741 16.83 -12.64 22.20
N ASN A 742 17.21 -11.38 22.47
CA ASN A 742 16.67 -10.23 21.75
C ASN A 742 17.40 -10.02 20.42
N LEU A 743 16.67 -9.48 19.44
CA LEU A 743 17.27 -8.81 18.31
C LEU A 743 18.02 -7.56 18.83
N THR A 744 19.27 -7.39 18.47
CA THR A 744 20.13 -6.36 19.04
C THR A 744 20.72 -5.48 17.93
N PRO A 745 20.69 -4.13 18.03
CA PRO A 745 21.37 -3.26 17.09
C PRO A 745 22.88 -3.28 17.35
N LEU A 746 23.63 -3.41 16.28
CA LEU A 746 25.11 -3.33 16.28
C LEU A 746 25.54 -1.89 16.03
N ALA A 747 26.64 -1.47 16.66
CA ALA A 747 27.21 -0.15 16.39
C ALA A 747 27.92 -0.12 15.02
N ALA A 748 27.62 0.90 14.22
CA ALA A 748 28.39 1.20 13.02
C ALA A 748 29.85 1.49 13.39
N SER A 749 30.75 1.39 12.42
CA SER A 749 32.17 1.70 12.63
C SER A 749 32.37 3.17 12.97
N GLU A 750 33.36 3.48 13.82
CA GLU A 750 33.84 4.86 14.00
C GLU A 750 34.58 5.39 12.73
N GLU A 751 34.94 4.50 11.82
CA GLU A 751 35.41 4.87 10.49
C GLU A 751 34.28 4.71 9.48
N HIS A 752 34.14 5.67 8.57
CA HIS A 752 33.15 5.61 7.50
C HIS A 752 33.30 4.30 6.72
N SER A 753 32.28 3.46 6.76
CA SER A 753 32.27 2.15 6.11
C SER A 753 31.39 2.19 4.86
N VAL A 754 31.79 1.45 3.85
CA VAL A 754 31.04 1.32 2.59
C VAL A 754 30.78 -0.16 2.29
N LEU A 755 29.53 -0.52 2.02
CA LEU A 755 29.12 -1.83 1.56
C LEU A 755 28.56 -1.73 0.13
N HIS A 756 28.94 -2.69 -0.72
CA HIS A 756 28.46 -2.82 -2.10
C HIS A 756 27.68 -4.13 -2.21
N PRO A 757 26.35 -4.17 -1.95
CA PRO A 757 25.57 -5.39 -2.09
C PRO A 757 25.45 -5.80 -3.56
N HIS A 758 25.23 -7.10 -3.80
CA HIS A 758 24.91 -7.56 -5.14
C HIS A 758 23.50 -7.15 -5.57
N SER A 759 23.37 -6.56 -6.75
CA SER A 759 22.10 -6.25 -7.39
C SER A 759 22.16 -6.60 -8.88
N SER A 760 21.01 -6.94 -9.45
CA SER A 760 20.83 -7.11 -10.90
C SER A 760 20.31 -5.83 -11.58
N ARG A 761 20.22 -4.72 -10.85
CA ARG A 761 19.80 -3.43 -11.36
C ARG A 761 20.96 -2.65 -11.97
N ASP A 762 20.67 -1.88 -13.01
CA ASP A 762 21.64 -1.08 -13.75
C ASP A 762 21.68 0.40 -13.27
N GLU A 763 21.02 0.72 -12.17
CA GLU A 763 20.99 2.04 -11.56
C GLU A 763 21.95 2.12 -10.38
N SER A 764 22.30 3.36 -10.01
CA SER A 764 23.08 3.64 -8.80
C SER A 764 22.18 4.07 -7.66
N LEU A 765 22.53 3.65 -6.43
CA LEU A 765 21.91 4.14 -5.21
C LEU A 765 22.96 4.31 -4.12
N VAL A 766 22.85 5.37 -3.33
CA VAL A 766 23.54 5.53 -2.06
C VAL A 766 22.52 5.68 -0.96
N LEU A 767 22.53 4.74 -0.01
CA LEU A 767 21.91 4.92 1.30
C LEU A 767 23.03 5.24 2.29
N ARG A 768 23.07 6.46 2.80
CA ARG A 768 23.97 6.87 3.88
C ARG A 768 23.22 6.83 5.20
N TYR A 769 23.69 6.01 6.13
CA TYR A 769 23.11 5.86 7.44
C TYR A 769 24.00 6.46 8.51
N LEU A 770 23.47 7.46 9.22
CA LEU A 770 24.13 8.14 10.32
C LEU A 770 23.56 7.59 11.62
N GLN A 771 24.36 6.85 12.40
CA GLN A 771 23.87 6.17 13.61
C GLN A 771 24.22 6.95 14.88
N GLY A 772 23.26 7.05 15.81
CA GLY A 772 23.49 7.54 17.15
C GLY A 772 24.25 6.53 18.03
N ARG A 773 24.73 6.99 19.18
CA ARG A 773 25.53 6.19 20.12
C ARG A 773 24.72 5.48 21.18
N ASP A 774 23.66 6.14 21.63
CA ASP A 774 22.89 5.73 22.79
C ASP A 774 21.42 5.51 22.44
N GLN A 775 20.81 4.51 23.01
CA GLN A 775 19.39 4.19 22.80
C GLN A 775 18.47 5.03 23.71
N THR A 776 18.97 6.14 24.26
CA THR A 776 18.18 6.96 25.18
C THR A 776 17.08 7.74 24.45
N PRO A 777 15.91 7.93 25.08
CA PRO A 777 14.83 8.72 24.48
C PRO A 777 15.24 10.17 24.14
N ALA A 778 16.19 10.76 24.88
CA ALA A 778 16.70 12.10 24.62
C ALA A 778 17.49 12.15 23.29
N GLU A 779 18.36 11.17 23.05
CA GLU A 779 19.11 11.11 21.79
C GLU A 779 18.19 10.80 20.60
N GLN A 780 17.19 9.94 20.81
CA GLN A 780 16.16 9.67 19.79
C GLN A 780 15.40 10.94 19.42
N ALA A 781 14.92 11.72 20.40
CA ALA A 781 14.22 12.98 20.17
C ALA A 781 15.12 13.99 19.42
N THR A 782 16.40 14.09 19.79
CA THR A 782 17.37 14.97 19.12
C THR A 782 17.59 14.54 17.66
N ALA A 783 17.76 13.25 17.40
CA ALA A 783 17.93 12.70 16.06
C ALA A 783 16.70 12.91 15.18
N MET A 784 15.47 12.81 15.75
CA MET A 784 14.23 13.11 15.03
C MET A 784 14.19 14.57 14.57
N VAL A 785 14.54 15.52 15.42
CA VAL A 785 14.56 16.95 15.07
C VAL A 785 15.64 17.25 14.02
N ILE A 786 16.82 16.62 14.11
CA ILE A 786 17.87 16.74 13.10
C ILE A 786 17.37 16.19 11.74
N ALA A 787 16.74 15.04 11.73
CA ALA A 787 16.20 14.44 10.50
C ALA A 787 15.17 15.35 9.83
N GLN A 788 14.24 15.92 10.59
CA GLN A 788 13.23 16.86 10.11
C GLN A 788 13.87 18.15 9.54
N TRP A 789 14.91 18.64 10.20
CA TRP A 789 15.65 19.81 9.71
C TRP A 789 16.42 19.55 8.41
N LEU A 790 16.90 18.32 8.18
CA LEU A 790 17.65 17.95 6.99
C LEU A 790 16.75 17.66 5.78
N GLU A 791 15.51 17.23 5.99
CA GLU A 791 14.62 16.66 4.97
C GLU A 791 14.43 17.58 3.75
N THR A 792 13.84 18.74 3.95
CA THR A 792 13.57 19.69 2.85
C THR A 792 14.82 20.22 2.17
N PRO A 793 15.87 20.67 2.91
CA PRO A 793 17.10 21.11 2.27
C PRO A 793 17.83 20.02 1.47
N PHE A 794 17.80 18.76 1.94
CA PHE A 794 18.40 17.64 1.23
C PHE A 794 17.70 17.38 -0.10
N TYR A 795 16.37 17.34 -0.07
CA TYR A 795 15.56 17.19 -1.28
C TYR A 795 15.79 18.34 -2.26
N GLN A 796 15.70 19.59 -1.79
CA GLN A 796 15.84 20.78 -2.63
C GLN A 796 17.21 20.82 -3.32
N GLN A 797 18.28 20.64 -2.55
CA GLN A 797 19.64 20.78 -3.08
C GLN A 797 20.01 19.62 -4.01
N LEU A 798 19.68 18.37 -3.65
CA LEU A 798 20.16 17.21 -4.41
C LEU A 798 19.21 16.79 -5.53
N ARG A 799 17.89 16.96 -5.36
CA ARG A 799 16.91 16.65 -6.42
C ARG A 799 16.67 17.84 -7.33
N THR A 800 16.26 18.99 -6.78
CA THR A 800 15.79 20.12 -7.59
C THR A 800 16.95 20.89 -8.22
N GLU A 801 17.96 21.26 -7.43
CA GLU A 801 19.07 22.11 -7.91
C GLU A 801 20.13 21.30 -8.66
N GLN A 802 20.55 20.15 -8.10
CA GLN A 802 21.64 19.34 -8.66
C GLN A 802 21.15 18.21 -9.58
N GLN A 803 19.85 17.86 -9.56
CA GLN A 803 19.23 16.84 -10.39
C GLN A 803 19.95 15.48 -10.33
N LEU A 804 20.39 15.09 -9.12
CA LEU A 804 21.22 13.87 -8.95
C LEU A 804 20.42 12.59 -9.15
N GLY A 805 19.11 12.61 -8.92
CA GLY A 805 18.27 11.43 -9.04
C GLY A 805 16.80 11.71 -8.78
N TYR A 806 15.97 10.70 -9.02
CA TYR A 806 14.52 10.81 -8.86
C TYR A 806 14.03 10.39 -7.46
N ILE A 807 14.78 9.54 -6.74
CA ILE A 807 14.54 9.28 -5.31
C ILE A 807 15.61 10.03 -4.53
N VAL A 808 15.18 11.06 -3.82
CA VAL A 808 16.03 11.83 -2.91
C VAL A 808 15.24 12.06 -1.64
N ASN A 809 15.66 11.47 -0.54
CA ASN A 809 15.01 11.67 0.75
C ASN A 809 16.00 11.63 1.92
N ALA A 810 15.64 12.30 3.00
CA ALA A 810 16.30 12.23 4.29
C ALA A 810 15.22 12.00 5.36
N GLY A 811 15.51 11.16 6.36
CA GLY A 811 14.51 10.89 7.39
C GLY A 811 15.06 10.14 8.59
N TYR A 812 14.31 10.20 9.70
CA TYR A 812 14.61 9.42 10.89
C TYR A 812 14.35 7.93 10.63
N SER A 813 15.35 7.11 10.81
CA SER A 813 15.31 5.66 10.53
C SER A 813 16.03 4.87 11.65
N PRO A 814 15.35 4.64 12.77
CA PRO A 814 15.96 3.93 13.89
C PRO A 814 16.09 2.43 13.58
N LEU A 815 17.14 1.80 14.11
CA LEU A 815 17.25 0.35 14.21
C LEU A 815 16.85 -0.09 15.63
N LEU A 816 15.64 -0.58 15.77
CA LEU A 816 14.99 -0.77 17.07
C LEU A 816 14.97 0.55 17.86
N GLU A 817 15.66 0.60 19.01
CA GLU A 817 15.78 1.81 19.81
C GLU A 817 17.05 2.66 19.51
N ALA A 818 17.96 2.12 18.71
CA ALA A 818 19.14 2.87 18.29
C ALA A 818 18.74 3.96 17.27
N PRO A 819 18.90 5.25 17.59
CA PRO A 819 18.53 6.32 16.69
C PRO A 819 19.41 6.33 15.44
N GLY A 820 18.82 6.71 14.30
CA GLY A 820 19.54 6.79 13.05
C GLY A 820 18.86 7.74 12.06
N ILE A 821 19.63 8.30 11.15
CA ILE A 821 19.16 9.16 10.06
C ILE A 821 19.60 8.51 8.75
N ALA A 822 18.66 8.23 7.88
CA ALA A 822 18.93 7.71 6.54
C ALA A 822 18.83 8.83 5.51
N LEU A 823 19.88 8.99 4.72
CA LEU A 823 19.93 9.87 3.55
C LEU A 823 20.02 8.96 2.33
N MET A 824 19.14 9.13 1.35
CA MET A 824 19.06 8.23 0.20
C MET A 824 18.95 9.02 -1.10
N VAL A 825 19.77 8.63 -2.08
CA VAL A 825 19.69 9.13 -3.46
C VAL A 825 19.78 7.94 -4.41
N GLN A 826 18.80 7.80 -5.32
CA GLN A 826 18.84 6.83 -6.43
C GLN A 826 18.83 7.56 -7.75
N SER A 827 19.71 7.15 -8.65
CA SER A 827 19.93 7.78 -9.96
C SER A 827 20.11 6.74 -11.06
N PRO A 828 19.50 6.93 -12.23
CA PRO A 828 19.78 6.12 -13.41
C PRO A 828 21.09 6.53 -14.11
N ASP A 829 21.55 7.77 -13.96
CA ASP A 829 22.59 8.38 -14.79
C ASP A 829 23.85 8.77 -14.00
N VAL A 830 23.79 8.85 -12.65
CA VAL A 830 24.91 9.33 -11.81
C VAL A 830 25.48 8.19 -11.00
N GLU A 831 26.78 7.96 -11.09
CA GLU A 831 27.47 6.93 -10.34
C GLU A 831 27.42 7.16 -8.82
N SER A 832 27.34 6.08 -8.05
CA SER A 832 27.24 6.10 -6.58
C SER A 832 28.38 6.88 -5.90
N GLY A 833 29.58 6.87 -6.46
CA GLY A 833 30.72 7.65 -5.97
C GLY A 833 30.46 9.17 -6.01
N THR A 834 29.96 9.66 -7.15
CA THR A 834 29.57 11.07 -7.31
C THR A 834 28.43 11.46 -6.40
N ILE A 835 27.40 10.60 -6.27
CA ILE A 835 26.29 10.83 -5.34
C ILE A 835 26.83 10.99 -3.92
N ALA A 836 27.71 10.09 -3.48
CA ALA A 836 28.30 10.12 -2.15
C ALA A 836 29.10 11.41 -1.90
N GLU A 837 29.90 11.88 -2.87
CA GLU A 837 30.63 13.15 -2.79
C GLU A 837 29.69 14.36 -2.64
N ARG A 838 28.53 14.35 -3.33
CA ARG A 838 27.50 15.40 -3.21
C ARG A 838 26.81 15.37 -1.86
N MET A 839 26.58 14.17 -1.32
CA MET A 839 26.07 14.00 0.04
C MET A 839 27.06 14.51 1.09
N ASP A 840 28.38 14.29 0.90
CA ASP A 840 29.42 14.83 1.79
C ASP A 840 29.39 16.35 1.77
N ALA A 841 29.34 16.95 0.57
CA ALA A 841 29.28 18.42 0.42
C ALA A 841 28.01 19.00 1.09
N PHE A 842 26.86 18.35 0.94
CA PHE A 842 25.63 18.73 1.62
C PHE A 842 25.78 18.70 3.15
N LEU A 843 26.32 17.60 3.70
CA LEU A 843 26.51 17.45 5.15
C LEU A 843 27.53 18.45 5.70
N ASP A 844 28.55 18.83 4.93
CA ASP A 844 29.51 19.89 5.31
C ASP A 844 28.84 21.26 5.33
N GLU A 845 27.98 21.55 4.35
CA GLU A 845 27.20 22.77 4.33
C GLU A 845 26.14 22.77 5.45
N ALA A 846 25.49 21.63 5.73
CA ALA A 846 24.58 21.50 6.87
C ALA A 846 25.32 21.81 8.19
N SER A 847 26.57 21.35 8.35
CA SER A 847 27.41 21.71 9.52
C SER A 847 27.65 23.21 9.64
N GLN A 848 27.87 23.92 8.52
CA GLN A 848 28.05 25.38 8.53
C GLN A 848 26.73 26.11 8.82
N ARG A 849 25.61 25.62 8.29
CA ARG A 849 24.28 26.16 8.61
C ARG A 849 23.91 25.99 10.07
N LEU A 850 24.27 24.84 10.67
CA LEU A 850 24.02 24.55 12.08
C LEU A 850 24.71 25.58 13.01
N GLU A 851 25.88 26.10 12.64
CA GLU A 851 26.57 27.15 13.41
C GLU A 851 25.87 28.52 13.37
N GLN A 852 25.01 28.73 12.36
CA GLN A 852 24.26 29.98 12.16
C GLN A 852 22.85 29.94 12.70
N LEU A 853 22.33 28.73 12.99
CA LEU A 853 20.99 28.55 13.54
C LEU A 853 20.85 29.14 14.92
N SER A 854 19.69 29.70 15.22
CA SER A 854 19.24 30.04 16.56
C SER A 854 18.26 28.97 17.08
N ASP A 855 18.06 28.98 18.40
CA ASP A 855 17.07 28.08 19.01
C ASP A 855 15.63 28.37 18.53
N ALA A 856 15.36 29.60 18.12
CA ALA A 856 14.06 29.98 17.54
C ALA A 856 13.82 29.36 16.15
N ASP A 857 14.90 29.16 15.36
CA ASP A 857 14.80 28.54 14.04
C ASP A 857 14.45 27.03 14.10
N LEU A 858 14.67 26.40 15.26
CA LEU A 858 14.33 24.98 15.51
C LEU A 858 12.86 24.76 15.88
N ALA A 859 12.14 25.81 16.28
CA ALA A 859 10.79 25.69 16.79
C ALA A 859 9.81 25.00 15.80
N PRO A 860 9.80 25.32 14.49
CA PRO A 860 8.94 24.63 13.52
C PRO A 860 9.23 23.14 13.41
N TYR A 861 10.50 22.75 13.40
CA TYR A 861 10.90 21.34 13.28
C TYR A 861 10.53 20.53 14.52
N ARG A 862 10.73 21.10 15.72
CA ARG A 862 10.29 20.48 16.97
C ARG A 862 8.78 20.29 17.00
N GLN A 863 8.03 21.32 16.58
CA GLN A 863 6.58 21.25 16.54
C GLN A 863 6.09 20.19 15.53
N ALA A 864 6.65 20.16 14.33
CA ALA A 864 6.30 19.18 13.32
C ALA A 864 6.51 17.74 13.81
N VAL A 865 7.67 17.44 14.43
CA VAL A 865 7.93 16.10 14.98
C VAL A 865 7.02 15.78 16.17
N HIS A 866 6.74 16.76 17.05
CA HIS A 866 5.81 16.59 18.14
C HIS A 866 4.42 16.20 17.63
N ASP A 867 3.90 16.93 16.64
CA ASP A 867 2.56 16.71 16.09
C ASP A 867 2.46 15.35 15.38
N GLN A 868 3.52 14.94 14.64
CA GLN A 868 3.60 13.58 14.07
C GLN A 868 3.55 12.50 15.16
N LEU A 869 4.26 12.68 16.26
CA LEU A 869 4.25 11.73 17.38
C LEU A 869 2.91 11.70 18.13
N ARG A 870 2.13 12.77 18.08
CA ARG A 870 0.82 12.89 18.75
C ARG A 870 -0.35 12.48 17.89
N GLN A 871 -0.15 12.19 16.59
CA GLN A 871 -1.22 11.74 15.71
C GLN A 871 -1.96 10.53 16.28
N ARG A 872 -3.27 10.55 16.19
CA ARG A 872 -4.12 9.42 16.64
C ARG A 872 -4.02 8.24 15.68
N ASP A 873 -4.31 7.07 16.21
CA ASP A 873 -4.48 5.90 15.36
C ASP A 873 -5.80 6.03 14.60
N THR A 874 -5.77 5.84 13.30
CA THR A 874 -6.96 5.93 12.42
C THR A 874 -7.70 4.60 12.27
N SER A 875 -7.15 3.51 12.82
CA SER A 875 -7.77 2.19 12.76
C SER A 875 -7.43 1.33 13.98
N LEU A 876 -8.31 0.38 14.29
CA LEU A 876 -8.08 -0.62 15.34
C LEU A 876 -6.79 -1.41 15.09
N ALA A 877 -6.55 -1.85 13.85
CA ALA A 877 -5.35 -2.58 13.49
C ALA A 877 -4.08 -1.73 13.63
N GLY A 878 -4.13 -0.44 13.28
CA GLY A 878 -3.03 0.52 13.47
C GLY A 878 -2.68 0.67 14.95
N MET A 879 -3.68 0.88 15.79
CA MET A 879 -3.53 0.97 17.24
C MET A 879 -2.97 -0.33 17.85
N ALA A 880 -3.52 -1.48 17.47
CA ALA A 880 -3.04 -2.78 17.96
C ALA A 880 -1.56 -3.01 17.55
N ASN A 881 -1.18 -2.68 16.33
CA ASN A 881 0.21 -2.78 15.87
C ASN A 881 1.15 -1.85 16.66
N ARG A 882 0.72 -0.63 16.96
CA ARG A 882 1.51 0.31 17.76
C ARG A 882 1.79 -0.24 19.15
N TYR A 883 0.77 -0.72 19.85
CA TYR A 883 0.95 -1.32 21.18
C TYR A 883 1.74 -2.62 21.13
N TRP A 884 1.54 -3.43 20.08
CA TRP A 884 2.31 -4.65 19.87
C TRP A 884 3.81 -4.38 19.66
N GLN A 885 4.16 -3.35 18.91
CA GLN A 885 5.54 -2.92 18.75
C GLN A 885 6.16 -2.45 20.07
N ALA A 886 5.41 -1.72 20.89
CA ALA A 886 5.86 -1.33 22.23
C ALA A 886 6.18 -2.56 23.11
N THR A 887 5.32 -3.59 23.07
CA THR A 887 5.59 -4.86 23.77
C THR A 887 6.87 -5.54 23.27
N ALA A 888 7.13 -5.51 21.97
CA ALA A 888 8.34 -6.09 21.37
C ALA A 888 9.61 -5.37 21.81
N LEU A 889 9.51 -4.08 22.16
CA LEU A 889 10.57 -3.23 22.73
C LEU A 889 10.59 -3.25 24.27
N GLU A 890 9.80 -4.10 24.90
CA GLU A 890 9.66 -4.20 26.36
C GLU A 890 9.14 -2.91 27.05
N ASP A 891 8.51 -2.00 26.28
CA ASP A 891 7.81 -0.84 26.84
C ASP A 891 6.45 -1.24 27.43
N VAL A 892 6.51 -1.80 28.62
CA VAL A 892 5.31 -2.27 29.36
C VAL A 892 4.45 -1.15 29.94
N ARG A 893 4.86 0.10 29.80
CA ARG A 893 4.05 1.27 30.21
C ARG A 893 3.27 1.87 29.05
N PHE A 894 3.63 1.52 27.83
CA PHE A 894 3.01 2.00 26.60
C PHE A 894 2.97 3.53 26.48
N ASP A 895 3.97 4.23 27.07
CA ASP A 895 4.03 5.70 27.14
C ASP A 895 5.23 6.30 26.38
N ARG A 896 5.98 5.47 25.67
CA ARG A 896 7.20 5.89 24.96
C ARG A 896 6.95 7.01 23.94
N ARG A 897 5.90 6.87 23.13
CA ARG A 897 5.54 7.87 22.11
C ARG A 897 5.22 9.23 22.74
N ASP A 898 4.45 9.23 23.83
CA ASP A 898 4.10 10.44 24.57
C ASP A 898 5.35 11.12 25.15
N LYS A 899 6.26 10.32 25.74
CA LYS A 899 7.52 10.83 26.28
C LYS A 899 8.44 11.41 25.20
N LEU A 900 8.53 10.75 24.04
CA LEU A 900 9.30 11.27 22.93
C LEU A 900 8.72 12.61 22.43
N ALA A 901 7.39 12.71 22.31
CA ALA A 901 6.73 13.94 21.95
C ALA A 901 7.05 15.10 22.92
N GLU A 902 7.03 14.84 24.24
CA GLU A 902 7.42 15.83 25.24
C GLU A 902 8.91 16.21 25.13
N LEU A 903 9.79 15.22 24.92
CA LEU A 903 11.23 15.46 24.82
C LEU A 903 11.59 16.27 23.57
N VAL A 904 10.95 16.01 22.45
CA VAL A 904 11.18 16.71 21.17
C VAL A 904 11.00 18.23 21.33
N LEU A 905 9.97 18.69 22.04
CA LEU A 905 9.73 20.12 22.26
C LEU A 905 10.84 20.79 23.08
N ASN A 906 11.60 20.01 23.86
CA ASN A 906 12.68 20.50 24.72
C ASN A 906 14.09 20.32 24.12
N VAL A 907 14.21 19.76 22.92
CA VAL A 907 15.49 19.62 22.22
C VAL A 907 16.10 21.01 21.99
N SER A 908 17.28 21.27 22.52
CA SER A 908 18.00 22.54 22.36
C SER A 908 18.96 22.50 21.19
N LEU A 909 19.39 23.66 20.73
CA LEU A 909 20.46 23.78 19.74
C LEU A 909 21.79 23.19 20.26
N GLU A 910 22.03 23.24 21.58
CA GLU A 910 23.21 22.62 22.21
C GLU A 910 23.16 21.09 22.10
N ASP A 911 22.00 20.46 22.29
CA ASP A 911 21.81 19.01 22.12
C ASP A 911 22.11 18.58 20.68
N ILE A 912 21.60 19.32 19.70
CA ILE A 912 21.87 19.08 18.28
C ILE A 912 23.37 19.21 17.97
N LYS A 913 24.02 20.30 18.44
CA LYS A 913 25.46 20.51 18.24
C LYS A 913 26.31 19.45 18.94
N ALA A 914 25.84 18.87 20.02
CA ALA A 914 26.52 17.79 20.72
C ALA A 914 26.38 16.44 19.99
N LEU A 915 25.20 16.13 19.42
CA LEU A 915 24.96 14.86 18.73
C LEU A 915 25.51 14.85 17.28
N TRP A 916 25.47 15.97 16.59
CA TRP A 916 25.82 16.09 15.17
C TRP A 916 27.18 15.51 14.78
N PRO A 917 28.32 15.84 15.49
CA PRO A 917 29.62 15.24 15.17
C PRO A 917 29.61 13.70 15.29
N SER A 918 28.92 13.17 16.29
CA SER A 918 28.82 11.75 16.52
C SER A 918 28.07 11.01 15.40
N LEU A 919 26.95 11.57 14.93
CA LEU A 919 26.22 11.03 13.80
C LEU A 919 27.10 10.96 12.54
N ARG A 920 27.94 11.97 12.33
CA ARG A 920 28.88 12.04 11.21
C ARG A 920 30.08 11.07 11.32
N GLU A 921 30.48 10.70 12.54
CA GLU A 921 31.53 9.72 12.79
C GLU A 921 31.04 8.29 12.55
N HIS A 922 29.79 7.97 12.90
CA HIS A 922 29.22 6.62 12.80
C HIS A 922 28.41 6.48 11.52
N THR A 923 29.08 6.50 10.38
CA THR A 923 28.45 6.50 9.06
C THR A 923 28.67 5.17 8.34
N LEU A 924 27.58 4.58 7.85
CA LEU A 924 27.58 3.44 6.94
C LEU A 924 26.93 3.83 5.61
N ASP A 925 27.68 3.68 4.51
CA ASP A 925 27.13 3.79 3.16
C ASP A 925 26.80 2.39 2.62
N ILE A 926 25.62 2.23 2.10
CA ILE A 926 25.24 1.11 1.25
C ILE A 926 25.13 1.65 -0.17
N ARG A 927 26.01 1.20 -1.05
CA ARG A 927 26.14 1.71 -2.41
C ARG A 927 25.86 0.62 -3.43
N PHE A 928 24.96 0.89 -4.33
CA PHE A 928 24.77 0.12 -5.53
C PHE A 928 25.32 0.90 -6.70
N ASN A 929 26.12 0.23 -7.52
CA ASN A 929 26.67 0.80 -8.74
C ASN A 929 26.88 -0.34 -9.75
N PRO A 930 26.48 -0.19 -11.00
CA PRO A 930 26.67 -1.25 -11.99
C PRO A 930 28.13 -1.64 -12.13
N GLY A 931 28.44 -2.93 -11.94
CA GLY A 931 29.77 -3.49 -12.11
C GLY A 931 30.69 -3.46 -10.88
N ASP A 932 30.23 -2.94 -9.73
CA ASP A 932 31.00 -3.05 -8.48
C ASP A 932 31.13 -4.50 -8.00
N GLU A 933 32.30 -4.83 -7.41
CA GLU A 933 32.46 -6.13 -6.75
C GLU A 933 31.64 -6.18 -5.46
N PRO A 934 30.79 -7.22 -5.27
CA PRO A 934 29.94 -7.30 -4.09
C PRO A 934 30.75 -7.43 -2.78
N SER A 935 30.35 -6.69 -1.77
CA SER A 935 30.84 -6.84 -0.39
C SER A 935 30.19 -8.04 0.29
N ASP A 936 30.93 -8.71 1.16
CA ASP A 936 30.36 -9.70 2.06
C ASP A 936 29.73 -9.02 3.30
N VAL A 937 28.43 -8.77 3.24
CA VAL A 937 27.65 -8.15 4.30
C VAL A 937 27.65 -9.00 5.59
N SER A 938 27.69 -10.32 5.45
CA SER A 938 27.74 -11.23 6.60
C SER A 938 29.06 -11.10 7.37
N THR A 939 30.18 -10.99 6.68
CA THR A 939 31.48 -10.71 7.31
C THR A 939 31.47 -9.37 8.06
N TYR A 940 30.92 -8.29 7.48
CA TYR A 940 30.79 -7.00 8.17
C TYR A 940 29.95 -7.14 9.45
N ARG A 941 28.81 -7.81 9.40
CA ARG A 941 27.96 -8.09 10.56
C ARG A 941 28.70 -8.89 11.63
N GLU A 942 29.44 -9.93 11.26
CA GLU A 942 30.21 -10.74 12.21
C GLU A 942 31.30 -9.93 12.92
N GLU A 943 32.03 -9.10 12.18
CA GLU A 943 33.02 -8.18 12.74
C GLU A 943 32.39 -7.19 13.73
N ARG A 944 31.22 -6.61 13.38
CA ARG A 944 30.47 -5.70 14.25
C ARG A 944 29.92 -6.41 15.48
N SER A 945 29.50 -7.67 15.36
CA SER A 945 28.98 -8.46 16.49
C SER A 945 30.03 -8.72 17.57
N ALA A 946 31.30 -8.70 17.23
CA ALA A 946 32.42 -8.87 18.15
C ALA A 946 32.81 -7.59 18.92
N LEU A 947 32.22 -6.44 18.58
CA LEU A 947 32.53 -5.12 19.15
C LEU A 947 31.42 -4.61 20.09
N PRO A 948 31.65 -3.50 20.80
CA PRO A 948 30.60 -2.91 21.65
C PRO A 948 29.33 -2.63 20.83
N LYS A 949 28.19 -2.95 21.41
CA LYS A 949 26.86 -2.65 20.86
C LYS A 949 26.52 -1.18 21.08
N VAL A 950 25.46 -0.71 20.43
CA VAL A 950 24.86 0.60 20.75
C VAL A 950 24.46 0.58 22.23
N ARG A 951 24.78 1.60 22.98
CA ARG A 951 24.53 1.64 24.44
C ARG A 951 23.02 1.70 24.71
N GLU A 952 22.61 0.93 25.69
CA GLU A 952 21.22 0.94 26.20
C GLU A 952 20.91 2.21 26.99
#